data_93eea3035b6f322520b5c07d9024b213
#
_entry.id   93eea3035b6f322520b5c07d9024b213
#
_cell.length_a   1.000
_cell.length_b   1.000
_cell.length_c   1.000
_cell.angle_alpha   90.00
_cell.angle_beta   90.00
_cell.angle_gamma   90.00
#
_symmetry.space_group_name_H-M   'P 1'
#
loop_
_entity.id
_entity.type
_entity.pdbx_description
1 polymer ?
#
loop_
_entity_poly.entity_id
_entity_poly.type
_entity_poly.pdbx_seq_one_letter_code
_entity_poly.pdbx_strand_id
1 'polypeptide(L)'
;MRFLKPTLVGLSVSLAIGLTGCTATAEQATTAAATQSSVSPLTYVRSVEGIEEYTLENGLKVLLYPDAAQPKTLVNITYRVGSVHENYGETGMAHLLEHMLFKGSTNYPSIDTEFKKRGMATNATTWLDRTNYFEVFDANEDSLAWALGMEADRMVNATFTEQQLQSEMTVVRNEMERNENNAIRMLLARMSSLAYLWHNYGNSTIGARSDVENFPFQRLREFYKTHYRPDNAVLTVAGRFDKQKTIALIEKQFGAIAKPEQPIQALYTVEPTQDGEREVNLRRVGDLPYVGLAYHIPSGLHPDAAAIQVLEEIMGDYTRGRLQKSLVESGVASMAFNMSFMLKDSSQYFLIAQGEKGKDTAAIENALIELIENIKTQPISEEEVKLAKLKLAKQAEQAMRDVTKVGMQLSEYIAKGDYRHAFYFRDLIEKVTPEQVQAVAEKYFVASNRTLGRFIPTDKPVRAEIPAAPNLDNVLKDYKGKEVAAQGEIYDNTVSNIKARLVQKQWPVGTKVNVYPKKLRGDEVVISMHFPAGSAQSLHNQGTAIGFVGNLLKLGNERYTKEQIATRLDQLKSSINIGTSAGETNISITTDKQNMAETVTFLGELLATPTFPEKELEVLQRSAIAGIEAQRNDPRSIAANMYRKTLYNYPAGHPKAYLDLDQQIVNTKAVTSEQLQSLFKSHFNVNNGHITVVGDVDADAVSNQLESVLAGYVNDTPWQKMPTDLKNVAGTMLKTETPDKANAQLFVINPLNMTRQDDDYVALQIANTIFGGDPFTSRIGARIRVKEGYSYSVGAGMQLDMVDPQGIFYAIAIAAPENMDAVITAYKEEVAKVVADGFTDEELERAVQGFIANRKRAWASDKAIAGVINDASFTGTDLDYYDAQIAKVKTLTKQEVQRVFVQYIGNMDFNYFVAGDFAKVKANSN
;
A
#
# COMPACT_ATOMS: atom_id res chain seq x y z
N MET A 1 56.52 15.10 -14.16
CA MET A 1 57.31 15.05 -15.42
C MET A 1 56.38 15.15 -16.56
N ARG A 2 56.29 16.31 -17.14
CA ARG A 2 56.70 16.77 -18.46
C ARG A 2 56.16 15.99 -19.62
N PHE A 3 55.18 16.64 -20.31
CA PHE A 3 55.05 17.08 -21.70
C PHE A 3 55.06 16.02 -22.79
N LEU A 4 54.00 16.04 -23.65
CA LEU A 4 54.16 16.55 -25.03
C LEU A 4 52.81 16.49 -25.80
N LYS A 5 52.37 17.62 -26.32
CA LYS A 5 51.60 17.75 -27.57
C LYS A 5 52.61 17.88 -28.71
N PRO A 6 52.28 17.54 -29.91
CA PRO A 6 51.81 18.44 -30.96
C PRO A 6 50.97 17.73 -32.03
N THR A 7 50.46 18.18 -33.13
CA THR A 7 50.46 19.44 -33.92
C THR A 7 49.44 19.25 -35.03
N LEU A 8 48.82 20.35 -35.46
CA LEU A 8 47.97 20.48 -36.67
C LEU A 8 48.75 20.21 -37.94
N VAL A 9 48.06 19.66 -38.99
CA VAL A 9 48.31 20.03 -40.41
C VAL A 9 46.96 20.14 -41.09
N GLY A 10 46.67 21.31 -41.61
CA GLY A 10 45.56 21.57 -42.51
C GLY A 10 46.02 21.51 -43.98
N LEU A 11 45.10 21.28 -44.87
CA LEU A 11 45.26 21.62 -46.25
C LEU A 11 43.92 22.07 -46.87
N SER A 12 43.90 23.27 -47.31
CA SER A 12 42.88 23.97 -48.11
C SER A 12 43.20 23.83 -49.64
N VAL A 13 42.17 23.70 -50.49
CA VAL A 13 42.17 24.12 -51.87
C VAL A 13 40.72 24.25 -52.32
N SER A 14 40.16 25.41 -52.51
CA SER A 14 39.95 26.37 -53.55
C SER A 14 39.06 25.92 -54.73
N LEU A 15 37.88 26.45 -54.77
CA LEU A 15 37.24 27.38 -55.73
C LEU A 15 37.23 27.01 -57.22
N ALA A 16 36.06 26.90 -57.82
CA ALA A 16 35.79 27.36 -59.16
C ALA A 16 34.32 27.75 -59.33
N ILE A 17 34.15 28.97 -59.83
CA ILE A 17 32.94 29.71 -60.16
C ILE A 17 32.49 29.34 -61.55
N GLY A 18 31.19 29.25 -61.82
CA GLY A 18 30.58 29.19 -63.12
C GLY A 18 29.16 29.73 -63.12
N LEU A 19 28.99 30.98 -63.46
CA LEU A 19 27.73 31.66 -63.76
C LEU A 19 27.28 31.38 -65.19
N THR A 20 25.99 31.18 -65.43
CA THR A 20 25.04 31.57 -66.43
C THR A 20 23.77 30.73 -66.31
N GLY A 21 22.57 31.20 -66.39
CA GLY A 21 21.86 32.34 -66.89
C GLY A 21 20.39 32.11 -66.71
N CYS A 22 19.65 33.19 -66.56
CA CYS A 22 18.21 33.23 -66.36
C CYS A 22 17.37 32.67 -67.49
N THR A 23 16.28 31.88 -67.12
CA THR A 23 15.00 32.00 -67.81
C THR A 23 13.89 31.79 -66.83
N ALA A 24 12.96 32.72 -66.78
CA ALA A 24 11.75 32.66 -65.99
C ALA A 24 10.68 31.78 -66.64
N THR A 25 10.03 30.93 -65.94
CA THR A 25 8.65 30.46 -66.22
C THR A 25 7.88 30.04 -64.96
N ALA A 26 6.77 30.74 -64.80
CA ALA A 26 5.50 30.33 -64.17
C ALA A 26 5.49 29.63 -62.85
N GLU A 27 4.87 30.29 -61.88
CA GLU A 27 4.26 29.79 -60.66
C GLU A 27 3.39 28.53 -60.89
N GLN A 28 3.74 27.45 -60.20
CA GLN A 28 2.74 26.52 -59.73
C GLN A 28 2.87 26.42 -58.20
N ALA A 29 1.89 26.98 -57.51
CA ALA A 29 1.70 26.82 -56.09
C ALA A 29 1.38 25.34 -55.83
N THR A 30 2.40 24.59 -55.41
CA THR A 30 2.16 23.30 -54.75
C THR A 30 1.71 23.59 -53.36
N THR A 31 0.40 23.52 -53.16
CA THR A 31 -0.22 23.30 -51.84
C THR A 31 0.46 22.11 -51.20
N ALA A 32 1.25 22.36 -50.18
CA ALA A 32 1.66 21.31 -49.23
C ALA A 32 0.38 20.72 -48.65
N ALA A 33 0.02 19.54 -49.13
CA ALA A 33 -0.99 18.72 -48.46
C ALA A 33 -0.49 18.46 -47.04
N ALA A 34 -1.15 19.07 -46.07
CA ALA A 34 -1.01 18.67 -44.69
C ALA A 34 -1.36 17.16 -44.64
N THR A 35 -0.35 16.35 -44.42
CA THR A 35 -0.54 14.93 -44.14
C THR A 35 -1.43 14.88 -42.91
N GLN A 36 -2.73 14.65 -43.09
CA GLN A 36 -3.59 14.21 -42.00
C GLN A 36 -2.97 12.93 -41.47
N SER A 37 -2.39 12.97 -40.27
CA SER A 37 -1.99 11.77 -39.57
C SER A 37 -3.26 10.95 -39.37
N SER A 38 -3.39 9.87 -40.15
CA SER A 38 -4.48 8.92 -39.97
C SER A 38 -4.33 8.35 -38.57
N VAL A 39 -5.33 8.63 -37.73
CA VAL A 39 -5.42 8.05 -36.38
C VAL A 39 -5.48 6.53 -36.54
N SER A 40 -4.52 5.81 -35.94
CA SER A 40 -4.42 4.35 -36.03
C SER A 40 -5.59 3.71 -35.27
N PRO A 41 -6.42 2.87 -35.93
CA PRO A 41 -7.55 2.24 -35.26
C PRO A 41 -7.11 1.19 -34.25
N LEU A 42 -7.85 1.07 -33.14
CA LEU A 42 -7.66 0.06 -32.12
C LEU A 42 -8.20 -1.29 -32.60
N THR A 43 -7.32 -2.23 -32.86
CA THR A 43 -7.68 -3.55 -33.38
C THR A 43 -7.92 -4.54 -32.25
N TYR A 44 -9.11 -5.13 -32.20
CA TYR A 44 -9.44 -6.19 -31.25
C TYR A 44 -8.58 -7.45 -31.51
N VAL A 45 -8.04 -8.03 -30.45
CA VAL A 45 -7.21 -9.24 -30.52
C VAL A 45 -7.95 -10.44 -29.94
N ARG A 46 -8.39 -10.32 -28.69
CA ARG A 46 -9.07 -11.41 -27.95
C ARG A 46 -9.75 -10.91 -26.67
N SER A 47 -10.49 -11.81 -26.02
CA SER A 47 -10.99 -11.60 -24.65
C SER A 47 -10.68 -12.80 -23.77
N VAL A 48 -10.25 -12.56 -22.52
CA VAL A 48 -9.99 -13.58 -21.50
C VAL A 48 -10.61 -13.11 -20.19
N GLU A 49 -11.56 -13.87 -19.68
CA GLU A 49 -12.30 -13.61 -18.44
C GLU A 49 -12.86 -12.18 -18.30
N GLY A 50 -13.34 -11.63 -19.39
CA GLY A 50 -13.91 -10.28 -19.44
C GLY A 50 -12.91 -9.16 -19.68
N ILE A 51 -11.62 -9.46 -19.75
CA ILE A 51 -10.60 -8.52 -20.19
C ILE A 51 -10.44 -8.62 -21.70
N GLU A 52 -10.74 -7.55 -22.40
CA GLU A 52 -10.61 -7.44 -23.85
C GLU A 52 -9.23 -6.86 -24.20
N GLU A 53 -8.48 -7.58 -25.03
CA GLU A 53 -7.18 -7.15 -25.54
C GLU A 53 -7.33 -6.52 -26.93
N TYR A 54 -6.74 -5.34 -27.07
CA TYR A 54 -6.63 -4.61 -28.33
C TYR A 54 -5.18 -4.21 -28.57
N THR A 55 -4.87 -3.81 -29.81
CA THR A 55 -3.55 -3.30 -30.20
C THR A 55 -3.67 -2.14 -31.15
N LEU A 56 -2.75 -1.17 -31.06
CA LEU A 56 -2.51 -0.12 -32.04
C LEU A 56 -1.35 -0.50 -32.98
N GLU A 57 -1.31 0.08 -34.16
CA GLU A 57 -0.23 -0.16 -35.14
C GLU A 57 1.16 0.25 -34.62
N ASN A 58 1.24 1.22 -33.68
CA ASN A 58 2.48 1.63 -33.04
C ASN A 58 2.99 0.64 -31.99
N GLY A 59 2.25 -0.46 -31.74
CA GLY A 59 2.64 -1.55 -30.86
C GLY A 59 2.06 -1.47 -29.44
N LEU A 60 1.33 -0.40 -29.08
CA LEU A 60 0.67 -0.31 -27.78
C LEU A 60 -0.38 -1.40 -27.65
N LYS A 61 -0.30 -2.20 -26.60
CA LYS A 61 -1.36 -3.10 -26.17
C LYS A 61 -2.32 -2.38 -25.22
N VAL A 62 -3.61 -2.66 -25.37
CA VAL A 62 -4.66 -2.08 -24.53
C VAL A 62 -5.53 -3.18 -23.98
N LEU A 63 -5.75 -3.14 -22.67
CA LEU A 63 -6.62 -4.06 -21.93
C LEU A 63 -7.82 -3.28 -21.41
N LEU A 64 -9.00 -3.66 -21.81
CA LEU A 64 -10.26 -3.09 -21.35
C LEU A 64 -11.00 -4.10 -20.48
N TYR A 65 -11.29 -3.69 -19.24
CA TYR A 65 -12.02 -4.51 -18.28
C TYR A 65 -13.25 -3.75 -17.76
N PRO A 66 -14.34 -3.66 -18.57
CA PRO A 66 -15.54 -2.93 -18.17
C PRO A 66 -16.29 -3.66 -17.06
N ASP A 67 -16.61 -2.92 -15.99
CA ASP A 67 -17.48 -3.39 -14.92
C ASP A 67 -18.44 -2.26 -14.52
N ALA A 68 -19.70 -2.35 -14.97
CA ALA A 68 -20.71 -1.34 -14.74
C ALA A 68 -21.14 -1.22 -13.26
N ALA A 69 -20.86 -2.24 -12.44
CA ALA A 69 -21.18 -2.23 -11.01
C ALA A 69 -20.16 -1.43 -10.18
N GLN A 70 -18.99 -1.16 -10.74
CA GLN A 70 -17.99 -0.36 -10.05
C GLN A 70 -18.31 1.13 -10.13
N PRO A 71 -18.19 1.88 -9.03
CA PRO A 71 -18.34 3.34 -9.08
C PRO A 71 -17.07 4.05 -9.56
N LYS A 72 -15.99 3.32 -9.76
CA LYS A 72 -14.64 3.81 -10.08
C LYS A 72 -14.22 3.43 -11.49
N THR A 73 -13.26 4.20 -12.00
CA THR A 73 -12.43 3.83 -13.15
C THR A 73 -10.97 3.84 -12.75
N LEU A 74 -10.24 2.82 -13.17
CA LEU A 74 -8.78 2.76 -13.13
C LEU A 74 -8.25 2.99 -14.55
N VAL A 75 -7.28 3.86 -14.69
CA VAL A 75 -6.34 3.90 -15.81
C VAL A 75 -4.98 3.49 -15.26
N ASN A 76 -4.32 2.51 -15.86
CA ASN A 76 -3.02 2.01 -15.44
C ASN A 76 -2.17 1.72 -16.68
N ILE A 77 -1.06 2.43 -16.82
CA ILE A 77 -0.11 2.16 -17.89
C ILE A 77 1.13 1.49 -17.31
N THR A 78 1.48 0.33 -17.86
CA THR A 78 2.63 -0.46 -17.43
C THR A 78 3.68 -0.46 -18.52
N TYR A 79 4.84 0.09 -18.24
CA TYR A 79 6.04 0.00 -19.08
C TYR A 79 6.85 -1.22 -18.66
N ARG A 80 7.28 -2.02 -19.64
CA ARG A 80 8.13 -3.19 -19.42
C ARG A 80 9.59 -2.77 -19.27
N VAL A 81 9.82 -1.91 -18.29
CA VAL A 81 11.13 -1.39 -17.89
C VAL A 81 11.14 -1.18 -16.38
N GLY A 82 12.16 -1.69 -15.74
CA GLY A 82 12.43 -1.53 -14.31
C GLY A 82 13.92 -1.53 -14.07
N SER A 83 14.35 -1.73 -12.85
CA SER A 83 15.76 -1.64 -12.48
C SER A 83 16.65 -2.71 -13.15
N VAL A 84 16.08 -3.78 -13.69
CA VAL A 84 16.84 -4.76 -14.47
C VAL A 84 17.47 -4.16 -15.73
N HIS A 85 16.90 -3.07 -16.27
CA HIS A 85 17.34 -2.39 -17.48
C HIS A 85 18.41 -1.31 -17.23
N GLU A 86 18.79 -1.13 -15.97
CA GLU A 86 19.78 -0.14 -15.59
C GLU A 86 21.20 -0.65 -15.86
N ASN A 87 22.09 0.28 -16.21
CA ASN A 87 23.50 -0.05 -16.43
C ASN A 87 24.31 0.19 -15.15
N TYR A 88 25.56 -0.26 -15.18
CA TYR A 88 26.51 0.03 -14.12
C TYR A 88 26.72 1.54 -13.98
N GLY A 89 26.60 2.05 -12.75
CA GLY A 89 26.64 3.50 -12.47
C GLY A 89 25.30 4.24 -12.74
N GLU A 90 24.23 3.51 -13.07
CA GLU A 90 22.90 4.06 -13.36
C GLU A 90 21.82 3.40 -12.52
N THR A 91 22.19 2.75 -11.40
CA THR A 91 21.24 2.03 -10.56
C THR A 91 20.30 2.99 -9.82
N GLY A 92 19.00 2.74 -9.87
CA GLY A 92 17.94 3.62 -9.36
C GLY A 92 17.40 4.59 -10.42
N MET A 93 17.88 4.53 -11.66
CA MET A 93 17.45 5.43 -12.75
C MET A 93 15.98 5.23 -13.11
N ALA A 94 15.51 4.00 -13.16
CA ALA A 94 14.11 3.69 -13.44
C ALA A 94 13.18 4.29 -12.35
N HIS A 95 13.56 4.16 -11.10
CA HIS A 95 12.82 4.70 -9.96
C HIS A 95 12.89 6.25 -9.93
N LEU A 96 14.06 6.82 -10.14
CA LEU A 96 14.18 8.28 -10.21
C LEU A 96 13.39 8.86 -11.39
N LEU A 97 13.38 8.18 -12.54
CA LEU A 97 12.54 8.59 -13.66
C LEU A 97 11.05 8.54 -13.32
N GLU A 98 10.61 7.55 -12.55
CA GLU A 98 9.25 7.50 -12.01
C GLU A 98 8.89 8.80 -11.30
N HIS A 99 9.73 9.27 -10.38
CA HIS A 99 9.56 10.55 -9.67
C HIS A 99 9.53 11.75 -10.61
N MET A 100 10.42 11.76 -11.61
CA MET A 100 10.52 12.86 -12.55
C MET A 100 9.28 12.99 -13.44
N LEU A 101 8.59 11.91 -13.74
CA LEU A 101 7.40 11.93 -14.59
C LEU A 101 6.13 12.48 -13.90
N PHE A 102 6.21 12.79 -12.61
CA PHE A 102 5.21 13.58 -11.91
C PHE A 102 5.42 15.10 -12.04
N LYS A 103 6.52 15.54 -12.66
CA LYS A 103 6.79 16.99 -12.85
C LYS A 103 5.98 17.62 -13.98
N GLY A 104 5.31 16.81 -14.82
CA GLY A 104 4.44 17.26 -15.90
C GLY A 104 4.96 16.89 -17.28
N SER A 105 4.16 17.24 -18.28
CA SER A 105 4.45 17.07 -19.67
C SER A 105 4.06 18.33 -20.46
N THR A 106 4.37 18.36 -21.74
CA THR A 106 4.18 19.57 -22.58
C THR A 106 2.74 20.11 -22.53
N ASN A 107 1.75 19.23 -22.63
CA ASN A 107 0.34 19.63 -22.63
C ASN A 107 -0.31 19.54 -21.24
N TYR A 108 0.39 18.94 -20.27
CA TYR A 108 -0.08 18.74 -18.89
C TYR A 108 1.02 19.18 -17.90
N PRO A 109 1.30 20.50 -17.80
CA PRO A 109 2.44 21.00 -17.03
C PRO A 109 2.27 20.94 -15.51
N SER A 110 1.06 20.73 -15.03
CA SER A 110 0.71 20.73 -13.61
C SER A 110 -0.16 19.54 -13.24
N ILE A 111 0.32 18.31 -13.53
CA ILE A 111 -0.46 17.07 -13.35
C ILE A 111 -0.92 16.86 -11.92
N ASP A 112 -0.09 17.13 -10.91
CA ASP A 112 -0.45 17.01 -9.49
C ASP A 112 -1.63 17.89 -9.09
N THR A 113 -1.70 19.09 -9.64
CA THR A 113 -2.81 20.02 -9.41
C THR A 113 -4.10 19.48 -10.02
N GLU A 114 -4.02 18.98 -11.25
CA GLU A 114 -5.18 18.43 -11.94
C GLU A 114 -5.67 17.11 -11.35
N PHE A 115 -4.79 16.25 -10.87
CA PHE A 115 -5.18 15.05 -10.11
C PHE A 115 -6.06 15.41 -8.91
N LYS A 116 -5.67 16.43 -8.15
CA LYS A 116 -6.40 16.88 -6.96
C LYS A 116 -7.73 17.52 -7.30
N LYS A 117 -7.78 18.39 -8.30
CA LYS A 117 -9.05 18.99 -8.78
C LYS A 117 -10.06 17.92 -9.20
N ARG A 118 -9.56 16.86 -9.84
CA ARG A 118 -10.40 15.74 -10.31
C ARG A 118 -10.65 14.69 -9.24
N GLY A 119 -10.04 14.83 -8.06
CA GLY A 119 -10.13 13.87 -6.99
C GLY A 119 -9.57 12.50 -7.35
N MET A 120 -8.56 12.44 -8.21
CA MET A 120 -7.91 11.21 -8.60
C MET A 120 -6.95 10.74 -7.51
N ALA A 121 -7.03 9.48 -7.14
CA ALA A 121 -5.96 8.80 -6.42
C ALA A 121 -4.95 8.33 -7.47
N THR A 122 -3.76 8.86 -7.42
CA THR A 122 -2.67 8.53 -8.34
C THR A 122 -1.46 8.04 -7.58
N ASN A 123 -0.72 7.14 -8.19
CA ASN A 123 0.60 6.73 -7.76
C ASN A 123 1.34 6.07 -8.92
N ALA A 124 2.60 5.76 -8.69
CA ALA A 124 3.39 4.93 -9.57
C ALA A 124 4.17 3.91 -8.74
N THR A 125 4.67 2.89 -9.38
CA THR A 125 5.57 1.94 -8.74
C THR A 125 6.60 1.44 -9.73
N THR A 126 7.85 1.43 -9.31
CA THR A 126 8.96 0.82 -10.03
C THR A 126 9.36 -0.47 -9.35
N TRP A 127 9.52 -1.53 -10.13
CA TRP A 127 10.04 -2.81 -9.66
C TRP A 127 11.17 -3.28 -10.60
N LEU A 128 11.59 -4.50 -10.43
CA LEU A 128 12.72 -5.05 -11.18
C LEU A 128 12.45 -5.09 -12.69
N ASP A 129 11.26 -5.55 -13.13
CA ASP A 129 10.92 -5.75 -14.54
C ASP A 129 9.98 -4.69 -15.13
N ARG A 130 9.41 -3.82 -14.31
CA ARG A 130 8.37 -2.88 -14.75
C ARG A 130 8.38 -1.58 -13.99
N THR A 131 7.80 -0.55 -14.63
CA THR A 131 7.33 0.67 -14.00
C THR A 131 5.89 0.90 -14.45
N ASN A 132 4.98 1.20 -13.53
CA ASN A 132 3.60 1.52 -13.89
C ASN A 132 3.10 2.78 -13.19
N TYR A 133 2.21 3.48 -13.87
CA TYR A 133 1.52 4.68 -13.38
C TYR A 133 0.03 4.40 -13.41
N PHE A 134 -0.68 4.84 -12.37
CA PHE A 134 -2.11 4.57 -12.32
C PHE A 134 -2.89 5.69 -11.64
N GLU A 135 -4.09 5.91 -12.13
CA GLU A 135 -5.10 6.81 -11.64
C GLU A 135 -6.38 6.05 -11.34
N VAL A 136 -6.92 6.27 -10.13
CA VAL A 136 -8.23 5.75 -9.72
C VAL A 136 -9.13 6.93 -9.38
N PHE A 137 -10.28 6.98 -10.02
CA PHE A 137 -11.21 8.11 -9.87
C PHE A 137 -12.68 7.66 -9.98
N ASP A 138 -13.59 8.51 -9.50
CA ASP A 138 -15.03 8.32 -9.73
C ASP A 138 -15.32 8.27 -11.22
N ALA A 139 -16.07 7.27 -11.64
CA ALA A 139 -16.34 7.01 -13.05
C ALA A 139 -17.05 8.20 -13.72
N ASN A 140 -16.33 8.96 -14.49
CA ASN A 140 -16.82 10.03 -15.33
C ASN A 140 -15.97 10.18 -16.60
N GLU A 141 -16.60 10.64 -17.67
CA GLU A 141 -15.97 10.73 -18.99
C GLU A 141 -14.87 11.78 -19.07
N ASP A 142 -15.02 12.91 -18.40
CA ASP A 142 -14.03 14.00 -18.41
C ASP A 142 -12.73 13.59 -17.73
N SER A 143 -12.82 12.93 -16.58
CA SER A 143 -11.65 12.41 -15.86
C SER A 143 -10.95 11.31 -16.67
N LEU A 144 -11.71 10.41 -17.31
CA LEU A 144 -11.16 9.37 -18.16
C LEU A 144 -10.45 9.96 -19.39
N ALA A 145 -11.08 10.92 -20.06
CA ALA A 145 -10.50 11.57 -21.21
C ALA A 145 -9.20 12.33 -20.85
N TRP A 146 -9.22 12.99 -19.69
CA TRP A 146 -8.05 13.69 -19.16
C TRP A 146 -6.93 12.73 -18.80
N ALA A 147 -7.21 11.64 -18.08
CA ALA A 147 -6.21 10.65 -17.67
C ALA A 147 -5.54 9.99 -18.89
N LEU A 148 -6.35 9.55 -19.87
CA LEU A 148 -5.82 8.97 -21.12
C LEU A 148 -4.97 9.96 -21.93
N GLY A 149 -5.40 11.22 -22.01
CA GLY A 149 -4.63 12.27 -22.67
C GLY A 149 -3.32 12.59 -21.95
N MET A 150 -3.36 12.65 -20.65
CA MET A 150 -2.20 12.90 -19.79
C MET A 150 -1.17 11.76 -19.90
N GLU A 151 -1.62 10.50 -19.84
CA GLU A 151 -0.74 9.34 -19.96
C GLU A 151 -0.10 9.24 -21.36
N ALA A 152 -0.85 9.56 -22.41
CA ALA A 152 -0.32 9.59 -23.77
C ALA A 152 0.75 10.68 -23.93
N ASP A 153 0.52 11.86 -23.34
CA ASP A 153 1.49 12.96 -23.40
C ASP A 153 2.71 12.68 -22.50
N ARG A 154 2.50 12.14 -21.29
CA ARG A 154 3.57 11.72 -20.38
C ARG A 154 4.49 10.67 -21.00
N MET A 155 3.95 9.77 -21.84
CA MET A 155 4.72 8.74 -22.52
C MET A 155 5.82 9.31 -23.42
N VAL A 156 5.57 10.44 -24.09
CA VAL A 156 6.48 10.95 -25.16
C VAL A 156 6.92 12.40 -24.98
N ASN A 157 6.22 13.19 -24.17
CA ASN A 157 6.40 14.63 -24.02
C ASN A 157 6.68 15.08 -22.59
N ALA A 158 7.18 14.19 -21.72
CA ALA A 158 7.50 14.59 -20.34
C ALA A 158 8.51 15.75 -20.31
N THR A 159 8.19 16.77 -19.51
CA THR A 159 9.01 17.97 -19.36
C THR A 159 9.59 18.02 -17.96
N PHE A 160 10.83 17.66 -17.82
CA PHE A 160 11.57 17.79 -16.57
C PHE A 160 12.92 18.47 -16.84
N THR A 161 13.40 19.22 -15.83
CA THR A 161 14.61 20.04 -15.93
C THR A 161 15.72 19.44 -15.08
N GLU A 162 16.96 19.84 -15.36
CA GLU A 162 18.11 19.46 -14.54
C GLU A 162 17.99 19.95 -13.10
N GLN A 163 17.41 21.12 -12.87
CA GLN A 163 17.15 21.63 -11.52
C GLN A 163 16.14 20.77 -10.77
N GLN A 164 15.08 20.30 -11.43
CA GLN A 164 14.13 19.37 -10.84
C GLN A 164 14.79 18.02 -10.53
N LEU A 165 15.66 17.55 -11.40
CA LEU A 165 16.44 16.33 -11.16
C LEU A 165 17.30 16.46 -9.92
N GLN A 166 18.04 17.55 -9.74
CA GLN A 166 18.86 17.81 -8.56
C GLN A 166 18.04 17.79 -7.25
N SER A 167 16.85 18.39 -7.29
CA SER A 167 15.93 18.37 -6.16
C SER A 167 15.44 16.94 -5.87
N GLU A 168 15.03 16.21 -6.90
CA GLU A 168 14.43 14.87 -6.76
C GLU A 168 15.46 13.82 -6.34
N MET A 169 16.72 13.92 -6.78
CA MET A 169 17.80 13.07 -6.25
C MET A 169 17.93 13.17 -4.74
N THR A 170 17.71 14.36 -4.17
CA THR A 170 17.68 14.53 -2.71
C THR A 170 16.47 13.85 -2.08
N VAL A 171 15.31 13.90 -2.71
CA VAL A 171 14.09 13.21 -2.23
C VAL A 171 14.29 11.69 -2.25
N VAL A 172 14.80 11.14 -3.35
CA VAL A 172 15.09 9.70 -3.48
C VAL A 172 16.15 9.26 -2.47
N ARG A 173 17.18 10.08 -2.24
CA ARG A 173 18.16 9.83 -1.17
C ARG A 173 17.51 9.73 0.21
N ASN A 174 16.62 10.65 0.56
CA ASN A 174 15.89 10.60 1.82
C ASN A 174 15.02 9.34 1.94
N GLU A 175 14.43 8.90 0.84
CA GLU A 175 13.69 7.65 0.79
C GLU A 175 14.61 6.42 0.97
N MET A 176 15.76 6.41 0.33
CA MET A 176 16.79 5.40 0.50
C MET A 176 17.22 5.30 1.98
N GLU A 177 17.52 6.42 2.61
CA GLU A 177 17.88 6.49 4.03
C GLU A 177 16.77 5.97 4.94
N ARG A 178 15.50 6.27 4.61
CA ARG A 178 14.36 5.69 5.33
C ARG A 178 14.29 4.16 5.17
N ASN A 179 14.57 3.65 3.97
CA ASN A 179 14.58 2.21 3.70
C ASN A 179 15.75 1.53 4.42
N GLU A 180 16.89 2.19 4.56
CA GLU A 180 18.04 1.71 5.32
C GLU A 180 17.78 1.57 6.83
N ASN A 181 16.78 2.24 7.37
CA ASN A 181 16.36 2.06 8.76
C ASN A 181 15.52 0.81 8.99
N ASN A 182 15.07 0.16 7.93
CA ASN A 182 14.28 -1.07 8.03
C ASN A 182 15.18 -2.31 7.92
N ALA A 183 15.33 -3.01 9.04
CA ALA A 183 16.21 -4.17 9.14
C ALA A 183 15.89 -5.27 8.11
N ILE A 184 14.59 -5.54 7.88
CA ILE A 184 14.14 -6.56 6.94
C ILE A 184 14.47 -6.15 5.51
N ARG A 185 14.18 -4.91 5.11
CA ARG A 185 14.49 -4.40 3.76
C ARG A 185 15.97 -4.44 3.47
N MET A 186 16.78 -4.04 4.45
CA MET A 186 18.24 -4.10 4.33
C MET A 186 18.76 -5.52 4.20
N LEU A 187 18.22 -6.45 5.00
CA LEU A 187 18.59 -7.86 4.93
C LEU A 187 18.23 -8.43 3.57
N LEU A 188 17.01 -8.23 3.10
CA LEU A 188 16.55 -8.70 1.79
C LEU A 188 17.41 -8.13 0.65
N ALA A 189 17.65 -6.81 0.64
CA ALA A 189 18.48 -6.18 -0.38
C ALA A 189 19.90 -6.73 -0.41
N ARG A 190 20.51 -6.99 0.76
CA ARG A 190 21.86 -7.58 0.83
C ARG A 190 21.88 -9.05 0.44
N MET A 191 20.86 -9.79 0.81
CA MET A 191 20.71 -11.18 0.38
C MET A 191 20.55 -11.26 -1.13
N SER A 192 19.70 -10.44 -1.73
CA SER A 192 19.54 -10.38 -3.19
C SER A 192 20.85 -9.97 -3.89
N SER A 193 21.50 -8.92 -3.41
CA SER A 193 22.78 -8.46 -3.97
C SER A 193 23.88 -9.51 -3.91
N LEU A 194 23.85 -10.41 -2.92
CA LEU A 194 24.80 -11.49 -2.81
C LEU A 194 24.39 -12.72 -3.62
N ALA A 195 23.09 -12.96 -3.73
CA ALA A 195 22.57 -14.10 -4.46
C ALA A 195 22.79 -13.99 -5.97
N TYR A 196 22.69 -12.78 -6.56
CA TYR A 196 22.97 -12.57 -7.98
C TYR A 196 24.41 -12.12 -8.22
N LEU A 197 25.10 -12.78 -9.13
CA LEU A 197 26.46 -12.42 -9.56
C LEU A 197 26.47 -11.46 -10.75
N TRP A 198 25.58 -11.67 -11.69
CA TRP A 198 25.55 -10.97 -12.96
C TRP A 198 24.21 -10.34 -13.28
N HIS A 199 23.13 -10.95 -12.83
CA HIS A 199 21.81 -10.48 -13.18
C HIS A 199 21.45 -9.25 -12.33
N ASN A 200 20.88 -8.22 -12.96
CA ASN A 200 20.53 -6.96 -12.29
C ASN A 200 19.45 -7.09 -11.21
N TYR A 201 18.83 -8.25 -11.05
CA TYR A 201 17.95 -8.52 -9.90
C TYR A 201 18.67 -8.49 -8.55
N GLY A 202 20.00 -8.57 -8.56
CA GLY A 202 20.81 -8.33 -7.37
C GLY A 202 20.87 -6.87 -6.93
N ASN A 203 20.48 -5.93 -7.79
CA ASN A 203 20.50 -4.51 -7.51
C ASN A 203 19.17 -4.05 -6.86
N SER A 204 19.29 -3.13 -5.92
CA SER A 204 18.11 -2.51 -5.32
C SER A 204 17.43 -1.58 -6.33
N THR A 205 16.10 -1.63 -6.44
CA THR A 205 15.32 -0.76 -7.31
C THR A 205 15.51 0.73 -7.01
N ILE A 206 15.78 1.09 -5.75
CA ILE A 206 16.09 2.47 -5.38
C ILE A 206 17.51 2.87 -5.80
N GLY A 207 18.35 1.92 -6.17
CA GLY A 207 19.71 2.14 -6.64
C GLY A 207 20.78 2.23 -5.56
N ALA A 208 22.02 2.44 -6.01
CA ALA A 208 23.14 2.77 -5.16
C ALA A 208 23.14 4.27 -4.86
N ARG A 209 23.52 4.64 -3.64
CA ARG A 209 23.57 6.05 -3.22
C ARG A 209 24.43 6.89 -4.16
N SER A 210 25.60 6.37 -4.52
CA SER A 210 26.53 7.05 -5.43
C SER A 210 25.93 7.34 -6.80
N ASP A 211 25.11 6.45 -7.30
CA ASP A 211 24.48 6.59 -8.61
C ASP A 211 23.36 7.63 -8.53
N VAL A 212 22.45 7.46 -7.55
CA VAL A 212 21.33 8.39 -7.30
C VAL A 212 21.79 9.81 -7.05
N GLU A 213 22.95 10.01 -6.43
CA GLU A 213 23.52 11.34 -6.17
C GLU A 213 24.25 11.94 -7.39
N ASN A 214 24.47 11.17 -8.47
CA ASN A 214 25.30 11.60 -9.61
C ASN A 214 24.72 11.33 -10.98
N PHE A 215 23.42 11.11 -11.11
CA PHE A 215 22.82 10.85 -12.41
C PHE A 215 23.03 12.00 -13.40
N PRO A 216 23.63 11.74 -14.58
CA PRO A 216 23.69 12.71 -15.64
C PRO A 216 22.28 12.94 -16.24
N PHE A 217 21.82 14.18 -16.28
CA PHE A 217 20.51 14.57 -16.81
C PHE A 217 20.25 14.01 -18.21
N GLN A 218 21.27 14.04 -19.06
CA GLN A 218 21.15 13.52 -20.42
C GLN A 218 20.89 12.01 -20.46
N ARG A 219 21.53 11.23 -19.57
CA ARG A 219 21.34 9.78 -19.47
C ARG A 219 19.92 9.42 -19.02
N LEU A 220 19.37 10.18 -18.10
CA LEU A 220 17.98 10.01 -17.67
C LEU A 220 17.00 10.27 -18.84
N ARG A 221 17.26 11.31 -19.64
CA ARG A 221 16.47 11.59 -20.86
C ARG A 221 16.60 10.51 -21.92
N GLU A 222 17.79 9.93 -22.09
CA GLU A 222 18.03 8.81 -22.99
C GLU A 222 17.28 7.56 -22.52
N PHE A 223 17.32 7.26 -21.23
CA PHE A 223 16.58 6.16 -20.63
C PHE A 223 15.07 6.31 -20.84
N TYR A 224 14.53 7.51 -20.59
CA TYR A 224 13.14 7.83 -20.89
C TYR A 224 12.78 7.58 -22.35
N LYS A 225 13.53 8.14 -23.31
CA LYS A 225 13.26 7.98 -24.74
C LYS A 225 13.39 6.54 -25.22
N THR A 226 14.28 5.76 -24.61
CA THR A 226 14.51 4.37 -24.97
C THR A 226 13.35 3.47 -24.53
N HIS A 227 12.83 3.68 -23.35
CA HIS A 227 11.94 2.72 -22.70
C HIS A 227 10.47 3.16 -22.62
N TYR A 228 10.18 4.47 -22.59
CA TYR A 228 8.82 5.00 -22.50
C TYR A 228 8.25 5.21 -23.90
N ARG A 229 7.68 4.14 -24.42
CA ARG A 229 7.24 4.06 -25.83
C ARG A 229 6.10 3.06 -25.99
N PRO A 230 5.26 3.23 -27.05
CA PRO A 230 4.04 2.44 -27.20
C PRO A 230 4.28 0.92 -27.24
N ASP A 231 5.27 0.46 -27.98
CA ASP A 231 5.58 -0.97 -28.15
C ASP A 231 6.20 -1.63 -26.92
N ASN A 232 6.52 -0.84 -25.88
CA ASN A 232 7.00 -1.29 -24.58
C ASN A 232 5.98 -1.09 -23.46
N ALA A 233 4.77 -0.65 -23.78
CA ALA A 233 3.74 -0.31 -22.83
C ALA A 233 2.48 -1.16 -23.00
N VAL A 234 1.75 -1.34 -21.91
CA VAL A 234 0.39 -1.89 -21.91
C VAL A 234 -0.49 -0.95 -21.10
N LEU A 235 -1.51 -0.41 -21.75
CA LEU A 235 -2.53 0.41 -21.12
C LEU A 235 -3.69 -0.46 -20.63
N THR A 236 -4.04 -0.39 -19.37
CA THR A 236 -5.18 -1.07 -18.78
C THR A 236 -6.22 -0.04 -18.32
N VAL A 237 -7.45 -0.17 -18.81
CA VAL A 237 -8.60 0.59 -18.32
C VAL A 237 -9.59 -0.38 -17.70
N ALA A 238 -9.89 -0.22 -16.40
CA ALA A 238 -10.77 -1.12 -15.67
C ALA A 238 -11.83 -0.36 -14.88
N GLY A 239 -13.01 -0.95 -14.71
CA GLY A 239 -14.12 -0.37 -13.97
C GLY A 239 -15.26 0.16 -14.84
N ARG A 240 -15.91 1.23 -14.41
CA ARG A 240 -17.08 1.75 -15.12
C ARG A 240 -16.69 2.81 -16.14
N PHE A 241 -16.86 2.52 -17.40
CA PHE A 241 -16.66 3.45 -18.51
C PHE A 241 -17.49 3.04 -19.73
N ASP A 242 -17.74 3.97 -20.64
CA ASP A 242 -18.29 3.68 -21.94
C ASP A 242 -17.20 3.13 -22.86
N LYS A 243 -17.33 1.86 -23.25
CA LYS A 243 -16.30 1.16 -24.03
C LYS A 243 -16.03 1.83 -25.37
N GLN A 244 -17.07 2.23 -26.11
CA GLN A 244 -16.92 2.80 -27.45
C GLN A 244 -16.24 4.17 -27.39
N LYS A 245 -16.64 5.00 -26.43
CA LYS A 245 -16.01 6.30 -26.20
C LYS A 245 -14.56 6.13 -25.74
N THR A 246 -14.29 5.15 -24.88
CA THR A 246 -12.94 4.87 -24.40
C THR A 246 -12.04 4.41 -25.55
N ILE A 247 -12.50 3.54 -26.42
CA ILE A 247 -11.79 3.15 -27.66
C ILE A 247 -11.45 4.39 -28.49
N ALA A 248 -12.44 5.22 -28.78
CA ALA A 248 -12.22 6.44 -29.59
C ALA A 248 -11.23 7.42 -28.92
N LEU A 249 -11.26 7.52 -27.57
CA LEU A 249 -10.29 8.33 -26.83
C LEU A 249 -8.86 7.76 -26.93
N ILE A 250 -8.70 6.45 -26.77
CA ILE A 250 -7.40 5.78 -26.88
C ILE A 250 -6.85 5.92 -28.29
N GLU A 251 -7.65 5.70 -29.32
CA GLU A 251 -7.28 5.92 -30.73
C GLU A 251 -6.79 7.35 -30.93
N LYS A 252 -7.55 8.33 -30.47
CA LYS A 252 -7.22 9.74 -30.58
C LYS A 252 -5.92 10.11 -29.90
N GLN A 253 -5.70 9.63 -28.65
CA GLN A 253 -4.56 10.07 -27.83
C GLN A 253 -3.30 9.25 -28.12
N PHE A 254 -3.40 7.94 -28.14
CA PHE A 254 -2.24 7.05 -28.30
C PHE A 254 -1.99 6.68 -29.77
N GLY A 255 -3.03 6.64 -30.61
CA GLY A 255 -2.89 6.34 -32.04
C GLY A 255 -2.13 7.41 -32.82
N ALA A 256 -2.04 8.62 -32.30
CA ALA A 256 -1.23 9.71 -32.85
C ALA A 256 0.27 9.58 -32.56
N ILE A 257 0.65 8.71 -31.59
CA ILE A 257 2.06 8.51 -31.24
C ILE A 257 2.73 7.63 -32.31
N ALA A 258 3.84 8.10 -32.84
CA ALA A 258 4.55 7.39 -33.87
C ALA A 258 5.06 6.02 -33.41
N LYS A 259 5.07 5.06 -34.34
CA LYS A 259 5.70 3.76 -34.11
C LYS A 259 7.22 3.94 -34.00
N PRO A 260 7.84 3.39 -32.93
CA PRO A 260 9.29 3.46 -32.79
C PRO A 260 10.03 2.73 -33.94
N GLU A 261 11.08 3.35 -34.50
CA GLU A 261 11.82 2.78 -35.60
C GLU A 261 12.79 1.68 -35.19
N GLN A 262 13.41 1.85 -34.02
CA GLN A 262 14.41 0.91 -33.51
C GLN A 262 13.82 0.03 -32.42
N PRO A 263 14.06 -1.29 -32.43
CA PRO A 263 13.63 -2.17 -31.33
C PRO A 263 14.41 -1.84 -30.05
N ILE A 264 13.80 -2.11 -28.90
CA ILE A 264 14.53 -2.08 -27.63
C ILE A 264 15.51 -3.23 -27.61
N GLN A 265 16.74 -2.95 -27.20
CA GLN A 265 17.76 -3.99 -27.04
C GLN A 265 17.33 -5.01 -26.00
N ALA A 266 17.32 -6.28 -26.38
CA ALA A 266 17.00 -7.37 -25.47
C ALA A 266 18.09 -7.53 -24.41
N LEU A 267 17.67 -7.78 -23.17
CA LEU A 267 18.58 -8.22 -22.13
C LEU A 267 18.91 -9.70 -22.35
N TYR A 268 20.18 -10.05 -22.29
CA TYR A 268 20.68 -11.42 -22.51
C TYR A 268 21.53 -11.95 -21.34
N THR A 269 21.71 -11.13 -20.30
CA THR A 269 22.44 -11.56 -19.10
C THR A 269 21.62 -12.59 -18.34
N VAL A 270 22.17 -13.78 -18.16
CA VAL A 270 21.55 -14.87 -17.39
C VAL A 270 22.37 -15.07 -16.13
N GLU A 271 21.69 -15.22 -15.00
CA GLU A 271 22.35 -15.56 -13.75
C GLU A 271 22.91 -16.98 -13.84
N PRO A 272 24.21 -17.18 -13.64
CA PRO A 272 24.79 -18.53 -13.62
C PRO A 272 24.27 -19.31 -12.41
N THR A 273 24.27 -20.64 -12.52
CA THR A 273 23.98 -21.49 -11.38
C THR A 273 24.91 -21.14 -10.22
N GLN A 274 24.36 -21.03 -9.03
CA GLN A 274 25.12 -20.66 -7.84
C GLN A 274 26.18 -21.75 -7.52
N ASP A 275 27.45 -21.38 -7.36
CA ASP A 275 28.58 -22.34 -7.23
C ASP A 275 29.24 -22.46 -5.85
N GLY A 276 28.54 -21.95 -4.85
CA GLY A 276 28.96 -22.07 -3.46
C GLY A 276 28.01 -21.39 -2.55
N GLU A 277 28.14 -21.69 -1.30
CA GLU A 277 27.36 -21.05 -0.24
C GLU A 277 27.67 -19.57 -0.17
N ARG A 278 26.66 -18.72 0.11
CA ARG A 278 26.81 -17.28 0.27
C ARG A 278 26.27 -16.82 1.59
N GLU A 279 26.94 -15.86 2.20
CA GLU A 279 26.66 -15.36 3.52
C GLU A 279 26.59 -13.86 3.55
N VAL A 280 25.58 -13.32 4.22
CA VAL A 280 25.60 -11.92 4.56
C VAL A 280 25.33 -11.70 6.04
N ASN A 281 26.21 -10.93 6.65
CA ASN A 281 26.15 -10.57 8.04
C ASN A 281 25.97 -9.06 8.14
N LEU A 282 24.77 -8.60 8.48
CA LEU A 282 24.49 -7.20 8.71
C LEU A 282 24.66 -6.91 10.19
N ARG A 283 25.73 -6.19 10.53
CA ARG A 283 25.95 -5.64 11.87
C ARG A 283 25.51 -4.20 11.86
N ARG A 284 24.28 -3.97 12.31
CA ARG A 284 23.70 -2.62 12.46
C ARG A 284 23.07 -2.48 13.84
N VAL A 285 23.01 -1.23 14.30
CA VAL A 285 22.26 -0.90 15.51
C VAL A 285 20.76 -1.21 15.26
N GLY A 286 20.16 -1.95 16.17
CA GLY A 286 18.79 -2.40 16.14
C GLY A 286 18.52 -3.27 17.36
N ASP A 287 17.23 -3.49 17.66
CA ASP A 287 16.87 -4.19 18.88
C ASP A 287 16.62 -5.68 18.67
N LEU A 288 16.22 -6.05 17.46
CA LEU A 288 15.77 -7.41 17.16
C LEU A 288 16.63 -8.06 16.07
N PRO A 289 17.07 -9.29 16.29
CA PRO A 289 17.80 -10.05 15.30
C PRO A 289 16.84 -10.62 14.25
N TYR A 290 17.31 -10.68 13.01
CA TYR A 290 16.62 -11.36 11.91
C TYR A 290 17.57 -12.37 11.28
N VAL A 291 17.01 -13.52 10.93
CA VAL A 291 17.66 -14.50 10.10
C VAL A 291 16.81 -14.71 8.86
N GLY A 292 17.44 -14.70 7.70
CA GLY A 292 16.77 -14.95 6.43
C GLY A 292 17.49 -16.03 5.62
N LEU A 293 16.70 -16.83 4.94
CA LEU A 293 17.18 -17.75 3.90
C LEU A 293 16.60 -17.29 2.57
N ALA A 294 17.44 -17.20 1.53
CA ALA A 294 16.99 -17.01 0.15
C ALA A 294 17.47 -18.15 -0.73
N TYR A 295 16.64 -18.54 -1.68
CA TYR A 295 16.94 -19.56 -2.67
C TYR A 295 16.63 -19.05 -4.06
N HIS A 296 17.45 -19.34 -5.05
CA HIS A 296 17.06 -19.17 -6.43
C HIS A 296 15.95 -20.14 -6.79
N ILE A 297 14.96 -19.62 -7.46
CA ILE A 297 13.87 -20.38 -8.05
C ILE A 297 13.77 -20.02 -9.54
N PRO A 298 13.10 -20.83 -10.37
CA PRO A 298 12.95 -20.50 -11.78
C PRO A 298 12.09 -19.25 -11.97
N SER A 299 12.10 -18.75 -13.19
CA SER A 299 11.18 -17.72 -13.67
C SER A 299 9.74 -18.02 -13.25
N GLY A 300 8.96 -16.98 -12.94
CA GLY A 300 7.52 -17.11 -12.69
C GLY A 300 6.70 -17.65 -13.87
N LEU A 301 7.33 -17.80 -15.05
CA LEU A 301 6.76 -18.45 -16.24
C LEU A 301 7.03 -19.96 -16.32
N HIS A 302 7.90 -20.48 -15.44
CA HIS A 302 8.26 -21.90 -15.45
C HIS A 302 7.10 -22.77 -14.90
N PRO A 303 6.89 -23.99 -15.40
CA PRO A 303 5.87 -24.91 -14.87
C PRO A 303 5.96 -25.17 -13.36
N ASP A 304 7.16 -25.17 -12.79
CA ASP A 304 7.39 -25.38 -11.36
C ASP A 304 6.87 -24.21 -10.50
N ALA A 305 6.65 -23.01 -11.10
CA ALA A 305 6.26 -21.82 -10.34
C ALA A 305 4.92 -21.99 -9.60
N ALA A 306 3.97 -22.72 -10.17
CA ALA A 306 2.67 -22.97 -9.53
C ALA A 306 2.84 -23.84 -8.26
N ALA A 307 3.69 -24.86 -8.30
CA ALA A 307 3.98 -25.69 -7.15
C ALA A 307 4.77 -24.90 -6.08
N ILE A 308 5.67 -24.00 -6.50
CA ILE A 308 6.39 -23.10 -5.60
C ILE A 308 5.41 -22.12 -4.90
N GLN A 309 4.39 -21.62 -5.61
CA GLN A 309 3.37 -20.74 -5.00
C GLN A 309 2.52 -21.48 -3.95
N VAL A 310 2.19 -22.74 -4.21
CA VAL A 310 1.51 -23.60 -3.21
C VAL A 310 2.42 -23.87 -2.02
N LEU A 311 3.71 -24.14 -2.27
CA LEU A 311 4.72 -24.30 -1.21
C LEU A 311 4.83 -23.01 -0.37
N GLU A 312 4.81 -21.84 -1.00
CA GLU A 312 4.85 -20.54 -0.32
C GLU A 312 3.70 -20.42 0.68
N GLU A 313 2.50 -20.79 0.27
CA GLU A 313 1.32 -20.75 1.14
C GLU A 313 1.41 -21.78 2.29
N ILE A 314 1.87 -23.00 2.01
CA ILE A 314 2.07 -24.04 3.03
C ILE A 314 3.09 -23.60 4.06
N MET A 315 4.14 -22.93 3.64
CA MET A 315 5.20 -22.46 4.55
C MET A 315 4.75 -21.26 5.38
N GLY A 316 4.09 -20.28 4.76
CA GLY A 316 3.90 -18.95 5.32
C GLY A 316 2.50 -18.63 5.85
N ASP A 317 1.55 -19.57 5.81
CA ASP A 317 0.23 -19.32 6.39
C ASP A 317 0.36 -18.98 7.89
N TYR A 318 -0.13 -17.80 8.28
CA TYR A 318 -0.01 -17.30 9.65
C TYR A 318 -0.65 -18.21 10.70
N THR A 319 -1.63 -19.02 10.32
CA THR A 319 -2.38 -19.88 11.25
C THR A 319 -1.92 -21.33 11.20
N ARG A 320 -1.56 -21.83 10.00
CA ARG A 320 -1.34 -23.27 9.74
C ARG A 320 0.04 -23.56 9.20
N GLY A 321 0.75 -22.51 8.78
CA GLY A 321 2.02 -22.64 8.06
C GLY A 321 3.10 -23.33 8.87
N ARG A 322 3.98 -24.00 8.15
CA ARG A 322 5.11 -24.71 8.79
C ARG A 322 6.04 -23.75 9.52
N LEU A 323 6.25 -22.51 8.99
CA LEU A 323 7.02 -21.45 9.67
C LEU A 323 6.39 -21.06 11.01
N GLN A 324 5.08 -20.85 11.01
CA GLN A 324 4.34 -20.48 12.21
C GLN A 324 4.49 -21.55 13.30
N LYS A 325 4.26 -22.80 12.93
CA LYS A 325 4.32 -23.93 13.87
C LYS A 325 5.74 -24.18 14.40
N SER A 326 6.72 -24.17 13.48
CA SER A 326 8.08 -24.57 13.86
C SER A 326 8.87 -23.48 14.57
N LEU A 327 8.61 -22.20 14.30
CA LEU A 327 9.40 -21.10 14.84
C LEU A 327 8.64 -20.23 15.83
N VAL A 328 7.39 -19.87 15.53
CA VAL A 328 6.68 -18.89 16.36
C VAL A 328 5.99 -19.60 17.54
N GLU A 329 5.24 -20.67 17.28
CA GLU A 329 4.57 -21.42 18.33
C GLU A 329 5.53 -22.18 19.25
N SER A 330 6.69 -22.58 18.71
CA SER A 330 7.76 -23.18 19.53
C SER A 330 8.49 -22.16 20.40
N GLY A 331 8.30 -20.84 20.16
CA GLY A 331 8.97 -19.78 20.89
C GLY A 331 10.44 -19.53 20.48
N VAL A 332 10.89 -20.11 19.35
CA VAL A 332 12.23 -19.87 18.80
C VAL A 332 12.31 -18.48 18.15
N ALA A 333 11.23 -18.06 17.52
CA ALA A 333 11.11 -16.74 16.89
C ALA A 333 9.84 -16.02 17.35
N SER A 334 9.86 -14.70 17.37
CA SER A 334 8.69 -13.86 17.64
C SER A 334 7.79 -13.65 16.43
N MET A 335 8.36 -13.79 15.23
CA MET A 335 7.65 -13.69 13.96
C MET A 335 8.43 -14.49 12.91
N ALA A 336 7.70 -15.13 12.00
CA ALA A 336 8.29 -15.75 10.82
C ALA A 336 7.35 -15.60 9.62
N PHE A 337 7.91 -15.38 8.45
CA PHE A 337 7.18 -15.27 7.20
C PHE A 337 8.07 -15.65 6.01
N ASN A 338 7.45 -15.87 4.86
CA ASN A 338 8.14 -16.11 3.61
C ASN A 338 7.54 -15.26 2.49
N MET A 339 8.31 -15.11 1.42
CA MET A 339 7.87 -14.47 0.19
C MET A 339 8.66 -14.98 -1.00
N SER A 340 8.06 -15.03 -2.17
CA SER A 340 8.77 -15.27 -3.42
C SER A 340 8.62 -14.08 -4.37
N PHE A 341 9.67 -13.77 -5.10
CA PHE A 341 9.61 -12.83 -6.22
C PHE A 341 9.48 -13.64 -7.51
N MET A 342 8.24 -13.79 -7.99
CA MET A 342 7.95 -14.52 -9.23
C MET A 342 8.17 -13.60 -10.44
N LEU A 343 9.43 -13.36 -10.79
CA LEU A 343 9.89 -12.44 -11.83
C LEU A 343 9.92 -13.08 -13.23
N LYS A 344 10.30 -12.29 -14.23
CA LYS A 344 10.43 -12.75 -15.61
C LYS A 344 11.56 -13.75 -15.80
N ASP A 345 12.69 -13.53 -15.14
CA ASP A 345 13.87 -14.39 -15.19
C ASP A 345 14.02 -15.18 -13.87
N SER A 346 15.18 -15.80 -13.66
CA SER A 346 15.52 -16.52 -12.43
C SER A 346 15.23 -15.68 -11.18
N SER A 347 14.40 -16.21 -10.31
CA SER A 347 13.75 -15.48 -9.21
C SER A 347 14.29 -15.91 -7.85
N GLN A 348 13.72 -15.38 -6.77
CA GLN A 348 14.14 -15.71 -5.41
C GLN A 348 12.96 -16.06 -4.52
N TYR A 349 13.19 -16.98 -3.61
CA TYR A 349 12.29 -17.34 -2.51
C TYR A 349 12.96 -17.02 -1.18
N PHE A 350 12.27 -16.27 -0.31
CA PHE A 350 12.77 -15.86 0.99
C PHE A 350 11.97 -16.50 2.13
N LEU A 351 12.67 -16.86 3.20
CA LEU A 351 12.12 -17.20 4.51
C LEU A 351 12.82 -16.30 5.52
N ILE A 352 12.06 -15.59 6.32
CA ILE A 352 12.57 -14.62 7.27
C ILE A 352 11.99 -14.90 8.66
N ALA A 353 12.85 -14.89 9.66
CA ALA A 353 12.40 -14.99 11.04
C ALA A 353 13.04 -13.90 11.91
N GLN A 354 12.26 -13.41 12.86
CA GLN A 354 12.66 -12.41 13.83
C GLN A 354 12.83 -13.05 15.20
N GLY A 355 13.94 -12.81 15.82
CA GLY A 355 14.19 -13.26 17.19
C GLY A 355 13.75 -12.26 18.25
N GLU A 356 13.80 -12.72 19.50
CA GLU A 356 13.62 -11.85 20.66
C GLU A 356 14.92 -11.12 20.98
N LYS A 357 14.79 -9.96 21.59
CA LYS A 357 15.93 -9.15 22.01
C LYS A 357 16.86 -9.91 22.93
N GLY A 358 18.14 -9.92 22.59
CA GLY A 358 19.20 -10.55 23.39
C GLY A 358 19.30 -12.07 23.28
N LYS A 359 18.47 -12.70 22.45
CA LYS A 359 18.61 -14.14 22.15
C LYS A 359 19.56 -14.39 20.99
N ASP A 360 20.16 -15.57 20.99
CA ASP A 360 21.07 -16.01 19.93
C ASP A 360 20.30 -16.30 18.62
N THR A 361 20.84 -15.79 17.54
CA THR A 361 20.32 -16.04 16.17
C THR A 361 20.54 -17.48 15.71
N ALA A 362 21.50 -18.20 16.30
CA ALA A 362 21.80 -19.59 15.95
C ALA A 362 20.60 -20.53 16.15
N ALA A 363 19.80 -20.29 17.18
CA ALA A 363 18.61 -21.10 17.41
C ALA A 363 17.56 -20.90 16.30
N ILE A 364 17.36 -19.65 15.84
CA ILE A 364 16.45 -19.32 14.75
C ILE A 364 16.97 -19.90 13.43
N GLU A 365 18.25 -19.72 13.19
CA GLU A 365 18.92 -20.27 12.01
C GLU A 365 18.79 -21.80 11.95
N ASN A 366 19.13 -22.45 13.05
CA ASN A 366 19.02 -23.91 13.12
C ASN A 366 17.57 -24.35 12.87
N ALA A 367 16.59 -23.68 13.47
CA ALA A 367 15.18 -24.01 13.29
C ALA A 367 14.68 -23.75 11.85
N LEU A 368 15.10 -22.64 11.23
CA LEU A 368 14.79 -22.38 9.81
C LEU A 368 15.43 -23.42 8.89
N ILE A 369 16.69 -23.75 9.12
CA ILE A 369 17.40 -24.74 8.33
C ILE A 369 16.77 -26.13 8.53
N GLU A 370 16.52 -26.51 9.78
CA GLU A 370 15.87 -27.78 10.11
C GLU A 370 14.49 -27.90 9.45
N LEU A 371 13.69 -26.82 9.46
CA LEU A 371 12.38 -26.81 8.80
C LEU A 371 12.49 -27.14 7.31
N ILE A 372 13.49 -26.60 6.61
CA ILE A 372 13.71 -26.85 5.18
C ILE A 372 14.26 -28.23 4.93
N GLU A 373 15.23 -28.67 5.70
CA GLU A 373 15.87 -29.99 5.54
C GLU A 373 14.89 -31.12 5.88
N ASN A 374 14.02 -30.92 6.85
CA ASN A 374 12.97 -31.89 7.22
C ASN A 374 11.87 -32.07 6.17
N ILE A 375 11.79 -31.24 5.13
CA ILE A 375 10.83 -31.46 4.04
C ILE A 375 11.00 -32.86 3.41
N LYS A 376 12.20 -33.39 3.36
CA LYS A 376 12.50 -34.76 2.83
C LYS A 376 11.98 -35.86 3.74
N THR A 377 11.95 -35.64 5.03
CA THR A 377 11.53 -36.63 6.05
C THR A 377 10.10 -36.42 6.53
N GLN A 378 9.62 -35.21 6.40
CA GLN A 378 8.23 -34.79 6.69
C GLN A 378 7.57 -34.30 5.40
N PRO A 379 7.14 -35.23 4.52
CA PRO A 379 6.65 -34.87 3.20
C PRO A 379 5.43 -33.95 3.27
N ILE A 380 5.25 -33.20 2.22
CA ILE A 380 4.08 -32.33 2.04
C ILE A 380 2.82 -33.21 1.95
N SER A 381 1.84 -32.96 2.81
CA SER A 381 0.63 -33.76 2.88
C SER A 381 -0.44 -33.27 1.88
N GLU A 382 -1.37 -34.15 1.50
CA GLU A 382 -2.53 -33.80 0.69
C GLU A 382 -3.36 -32.67 1.32
N GLU A 383 -3.53 -32.70 2.64
CA GLU A 383 -4.33 -31.68 3.34
C GLU A 383 -3.66 -30.33 3.32
N GLU A 384 -2.34 -30.22 3.49
CA GLU A 384 -1.61 -28.96 3.35
C GLU A 384 -1.79 -28.36 1.96
N VAL A 385 -1.64 -29.16 0.91
CA VAL A 385 -1.82 -28.72 -0.48
C VAL A 385 -3.26 -28.28 -0.73
N LYS A 386 -4.24 -29.05 -0.26
CA LYS A 386 -5.65 -28.73 -0.40
C LYS A 386 -6.01 -27.38 0.26
N LEU A 387 -5.55 -27.15 1.49
CA LEU A 387 -5.80 -25.93 2.25
C LEU A 387 -5.09 -24.72 1.62
N ALA A 388 -3.87 -24.87 1.16
CA ALA A 388 -3.14 -23.83 0.44
C ALA A 388 -3.87 -23.43 -0.85
N LYS A 389 -4.31 -24.41 -1.64
CA LYS A 389 -5.09 -24.17 -2.87
C LYS A 389 -6.41 -23.46 -2.60
N LEU A 390 -7.14 -23.86 -1.55
CA LEU A 390 -8.37 -23.17 -1.13
C LEU A 390 -8.12 -21.69 -0.81
N LYS A 391 -7.07 -21.41 -0.07
CA LYS A 391 -6.73 -20.03 0.30
C LYS A 391 -6.32 -19.20 -0.91
N LEU A 392 -5.48 -19.76 -1.79
CA LEU A 392 -5.04 -19.09 -3.02
C LEU A 392 -6.23 -18.82 -3.96
N ALA A 393 -7.15 -19.78 -4.11
CA ALA A 393 -8.36 -19.61 -4.90
C ALA A 393 -9.25 -18.49 -4.34
N LYS A 394 -9.47 -18.47 -3.01
CA LYS A 394 -10.20 -17.38 -2.35
C LYS A 394 -9.54 -16.02 -2.60
N GLN A 395 -8.24 -15.91 -2.45
CA GLN A 395 -7.51 -14.66 -2.67
C GLN A 395 -7.64 -14.19 -4.13
N ALA A 396 -7.53 -15.10 -5.09
CA ALA A 396 -7.69 -14.80 -6.51
C ALA A 396 -9.11 -14.29 -6.82
N GLU A 397 -10.16 -14.94 -6.31
CA GLU A 397 -11.53 -14.48 -6.47
C GLU A 397 -11.77 -13.09 -5.85
N GLN A 398 -11.25 -12.86 -4.65
CA GLN A 398 -11.38 -11.56 -3.97
C GLN A 398 -10.64 -10.44 -4.72
N ALA A 399 -9.48 -10.74 -5.32
CA ALA A 399 -8.73 -9.77 -6.09
C ALA A 399 -9.49 -9.34 -7.35
N MET A 400 -10.19 -10.26 -8.02
CA MET A 400 -10.99 -9.97 -9.22
C MET A 400 -12.23 -9.10 -8.96
N ARG A 401 -12.61 -8.89 -7.69
CA ARG A 401 -13.73 -8.01 -7.31
C ARG A 401 -13.31 -6.53 -7.18
N ASP A 402 -12.02 -6.23 -7.17
CA ASP A 402 -11.48 -4.87 -7.04
C ASP A 402 -10.68 -4.49 -8.29
N VAL A 403 -11.22 -3.56 -9.07
CA VAL A 403 -10.59 -3.11 -10.33
C VAL A 403 -9.19 -2.56 -10.16
N THR A 404 -8.88 -1.96 -9.00
CA THR A 404 -7.53 -1.46 -8.70
C THR A 404 -6.57 -2.63 -8.50
N LYS A 405 -7.00 -3.65 -7.75
CA LYS A 405 -6.19 -4.86 -7.54
C LYS A 405 -5.98 -5.62 -8.84
N VAL A 406 -7.02 -5.75 -9.66
CA VAL A 406 -6.92 -6.37 -10.98
C VAL A 406 -5.86 -5.66 -11.82
N GLY A 407 -5.96 -4.33 -11.97
CA GLY A 407 -4.99 -3.55 -12.75
C GLY A 407 -3.56 -3.68 -12.24
N MET A 408 -3.37 -3.62 -10.92
CA MET A 408 -2.04 -3.74 -10.30
C MET A 408 -1.46 -5.15 -10.46
N GLN A 409 -2.27 -6.20 -10.26
CA GLN A 409 -1.82 -7.57 -10.47
C GLN A 409 -1.45 -7.84 -11.92
N LEU A 410 -2.25 -7.34 -12.87
CA LEU A 410 -1.94 -7.50 -14.30
C LEU A 410 -0.58 -6.90 -14.66
N SER A 411 -0.17 -5.79 -14.01
CA SER A 411 1.15 -5.19 -14.23
C SER A 411 2.30 -6.16 -13.99
N GLU A 412 2.19 -7.05 -12.98
CA GLU A 412 3.20 -8.06 -12.69
C GLU A 412 3.30 -9.14 -13.79
N TYR A 413 2.17 -9.50 -14.39
CA TYR A 413 2.14 -10.47 -15.49
C TYR A 413 2.49 -9.83 -16.84
N ILE A 414 2.13 -8.58 -17.05
CA ILE A 414 2.56 -7.76 -18.20
C ILE A 414 4.09 -7.64 -18.21
N ALA A 415 4.72 -7.44 -17.07
CA ALA A 415 6.17 -7.41 -16.90
C ALA A 415 6.82 -8.72 -17.37
N LYS A 416 6.21 -9.86 -17.06
CA LYS A 416 6.64 -11.19 -17.50
C LYS A 416 6.38 -11.47 -18.98
N GLY A 417 5.56 -10.66 -19.66
CA GLY A 417 5.34 -10.72 -21.11
C GLY A 417 3.87 -10.79 -21.55
N ASP A 418 2.98 -11.40 -20.75
CA ASP A 418 1.57 -11.56 -21.15
C ASP A 418 0.63 -11.62 -19.93
N TYR A 419 -0.37 -10.74 -19.91
CA TYR A 419 -1.36 -10.66 -18.82
C TYR A 419 -2.17 -11.97 -18.65
N ARG A 420 -2.36 -12.76 -19.73
CA ARG A 420 -3.09 -14.03 -19.69
C ARG A 420 -2.43 -15.05 -18.74
N HIS A 421 -1.16 -14.90 -18.49
CA HIS A 421 -0.46 -15.75 -17.54
C HIS A 421 -1.04 -15.66 -16.12
N ALA A 422 -1.69 -14.55 -15.75
CA ALA A 422 -2.39 -14.43 -14.47
C ALA A 422 -3.46 -15.53 -14.30
N PHE A 423 -4.26 -15.75 -15.33
CA PHE A 423 -5.33 -16.74 -15.34
C PHE A 423 -4.81 -18.16 -15.50
N TYR A 424 -3.88 -18.33 -16.44
CA TYR A 424 -3.23 -19.62 -16.66
C TYR A 424 -2.51 -20.11 -15.40
N PHE A 425 -1.80 -19.23 -14.72
CA PHE A 425 -1.08 -19.55 -13.48
C PHE A 425 -2.03 -19.96 -12.35
N ARG A 426 -3.14 -19.26 -12.19
CA ARG A 426 -4.23 -19.64 -11.26
C ARG A 426 -4.73 -21.05 -11.57
N ASP A 427 -4.99 -21.35 -12.84
CA ASP A 427 -5.49 -22.66 -13.27
C ASP A 427 -4.44 -23.79 -13.14
N LEU A 428 -3.15 -23.43 -13.20
CA LEU A 428 -2.06 -24.34 -12.86
C LEU A 428 -2.05 -24.67 -11.37
N ILE A 429 -2.21 -23.67 -10.50
CA ILE A 429 -2.28 -23.86 -9.04
C ILE A 429 -3.35 -24.88 -8.66
N GLU A 430 -4.53 -24.82 -9.30
CA GLU A 430 -5.61 -25.77 -9.03
C GLU A 430 -5.23 -27.25 -9.31
N LYS A 431 -4.27 -27.48 -10.21
CA LYS A 431 -3.83 -28.81 -10.64
C LYS A 431 -2.60 -29.33 -9.88
N VAL A 432 -1.98 -28.48 -9.05
CA VAL A 432 -0.79 -28.85 -8.29
C VAL A 432 -1.07 -30.04 -7.36
N THR A 433 -0.15 -31.02 -7.35
CA THR A 433 -0.20 -32.20 -6.48
C THR A 433 0.82 -32.12 -5.34
N PRO A 434 0.64 -32.89 -4.27
CA PRO A 434 1.63 -32.97 -3.19
C PRO A 434 3.02 -33.37 -3.67
N GLU A 435 3.11 -34.30 -4.62
CA GLU A 435 4.38 -34.79 -5.19
C GLU A 435 5.09 -33.66 -5.94
N GLN A 436 4.36 -32.79 -6.66
CA GLN A 436 4.94 -31.65 -7.34
C GLN A 436 5.48 -30.63 -6.35
N VAL A 437 4.73 -30.35 -5.26
CA VAL A 437 5.20 -29.44 -4.21
C VAL A 437 6.41 -29.99 -3.51
N GLN A 438 6.41 -31.28 -3.21
CA GLN A 438 7.56 -31.99 -2.63
C GLN A 438 8.78 -31.90 -3.56
N ALA A 439 8.58 -32.19 -4.85
CA ALA A 439 9.66 -32.20 -5.85
C ALA A 439 10.32 -30.81 -6.01
N VAL A 440 9.54 -29.72 -6.03
CA VAL A 440 10.12 -28.36 -6.12
C VAL A 440 10.85 -27.96 -4.85
N ALA A 441 10.36 -28.37 -3.68
CA ALA A 441 11.05 -28.13 -2.43
C ALA A 441 12.42 -28.86 -2.40
N GLU A 442 12.46 -30.12 -2.78
CA GLU A 442 13.69 -30.90 -2.84
C GLU A 442 14.67 -30.42 -3.90
N LYS A 443 14.16 -29.89 -5.02
CA LYS A 443 14.94 -29.40 -6.14
C LYS A 443 15.60 -28.05 -5.87
N TYR A 444 14.87 -27.12 -5.27
CA TYR A 444 15.32 -25.74 -5.13
C TYR A 444 15.78 -25.39 -3.72
N PHE A 445 15.21 -26.01 -2.68
CA PHE A 445 15.62 -25.76 -1.30
C PHE A 445 16.80 -26.65 -0.90
N VAL A 446 17.74 -26.69 -1.78
CA VAL A 446 19.00 -27.40 -1.51
C VAL A 446 20.00 -26.42 -0.91
N ALA A 447 20.80 -26.97 -0.02
CA ALA A 447 21.79 -26.17 0.63
C ALA A 447 22.61 -25.38 -0.42
N SER A 448 23.03 -25.89 -1.63
CA SER A 448 23.78 -25.17 -2.69
C SER A 448 23.08 -23.98 -3.36
N ASN A 449 21.81 -23.76 -3.11
CA ASN A 449 21.04 -22.66 -3.64
C ASN A 449 20.65 -21.63 -2.57
N ARG A 450 21.15 -21.80 -1.37
CA ARG A 450 20.78 -20.98 -0.22
C ARG A 450 21.71 -19.78 -0.06
N THR A 451 21.14 -18.60 0.12
CA THR A 451 21.81 -17.41 0.61
C THR A 451 21.29 -17.11 2.01
N LEU A 452 22.16 -17.17 3.01
CA LEU A 452 21.81 -16.94 4.39
C LEU A 452 22.12 -15.49 4.75
N GLY A 453 21.15 -14.82 5.29
CA GLY A 453 21.29 -13.47 5.78
C GLY A 453 20.98 -13.36 7.25
N ARG A 454 21.79 -12.64 7.99
CA ARG A 454 21.53 -12.34 9.39
C ARG A 454 21.62 -10.84 9.60
N PHE A 455 20.58 -10.30 10.12
CA PHE A 455 20.65 -9.00 10.75
C PHE A 455 21.04 -9.27 12.19
N ILE A 456 22.28 -8.96 12.51
CA ILE A 456 23.03 -9.45 13.65
C ILE A 456 23.33 -10.94 13.58
N PRO A 457 24.48 -11.24 13.95
CA PRO A 457 25.63 -11.86 13.34
C PRO A 457 25.45 -13.29 12.86
N THR A 458 25.74 -13.55 11.62
CA THR A 458 26.32 -14.66 10.76
C THR A 458 25.54 -15.79 10.05
N ASP A 459 25.73 -16.28 8.92
CA ASP A 459 26.32 -17.16 7.85
C ASP A 459 25.55 -18.26 7.05
N LYS A 460 25.64 -18.50 5.75
CA LYS A 460 26.04 -19.47 4.68
C LYS A 460 25.10 -20.13 3.66
N PRO A 461 25.38 -20.28 2.37
CA PRO A 461 24.59 -20.76 1.25
C PRO A 461 25.05 -21.89 0.30
N VAL A 462 24.20 -22.35 -0.67
CA VAL A 462 24.35 -23.52 -1.58
C VAL A 462 23.55 -23.44 -2.91
N ARG A 463 23.58 -24.35 -3.90
CA ARG A 463 23.17 -24.29 -5.33
C ARG A 463 22.04 -25.18 -5.85
N ALA A 464 21.27 -24.72 -6.83
CA ALA A 464 20.39 -25.53 -7.69
C ALA A 464 20.46 -25.15 -9.17
N GLU A 465 20.02 -26.01 -10.03
CA GLU A 465 19.89 -25.78 -11.46
C GLU A 465 18.50 -25.16 -11.74
N ILE A 466 18.47 -24.01 -12.42
CA ILE A 466 17.21 -23.29 -12.69
C ILE A 466 16.92 -23.39 -14.19
N PRO A 467 15.80 -24.00 -14.58
CA PRO A 467 15.45 -24.15 -15.98
C PRO A 467 15.02 -22.82 -16.63
N ALA A 468 15.20 -22.72 -17.95
CA ALA A 468 14.76 -21.57 -18.72
C ALA A 468 13.23 -21.40 -18.72
N ALA A 469 12.78 -20.15 -18.83
CA ALA A 469 11.34 -19.86 -18.96
C ALA A 469 10.79 -20.43 -20.28
N PRO A 470 9.59 -21.04 -20.28
CA PRO A 470 8.94 -21.51 -21.50
C PRO A 470 8.47 -20.33 -22.36
N ASN A 471 8.29 -20.58 -23.65
CA ASN A 471 7.61 -19.61 -24.52
C ASN A 471 6.13 -19.49 -24.12
N LEU A 472 5.75 -18.31 -23.64
CA LEU A 472 4.41 -18.05 -23.10
C LEU A 472 3.30 -18.18 -24.14
N ASP A 473 3.54 -17.77 -25.38
CA ASP A 473 2.57 -17.89 -26.45
C ASP A 473 2.23 -19.37 -26.73
N ASN A 474 3.22 -20.26 -26.69
CA ASN A 474 2.99 -21.68 -26.85
C ASN A 474 2.18 -22.27 -25.68
N VAL A 475 2.47 -21.81 -24.46
CA VAL A 475 1.76 -22.25 -23.24
C VAL A 475 0.31 -21.82 -23.23
N LEU A 476 0.03 -20.62 -23.71
CA LEU A 476 -1.32 -20.01 -23.68
C LEU A 476 -2.12 -20.19 -24.99
N LYS A 477 -1.56 -20.86 -25.99
CA LYS A 477 -2.14 -20.96 -27.34
C LYS A 477 -3.63 -21.32 -27.38
N ASP A 478 -4.03 -22.28 -26.59
CA ASP A 478 -5.40 -22.80 -26.58
C ASP A 478 -6.18 -22.38 -25.30
N TYR A 479 -5.60 -21.52 -24.47
CA TYR A 479 -6.22 -21.10 -23.22
C TYR A 479 -7.30 -20.04 -23.43
N LYS A 480 -8.51 -20.31 -22.97
CA LYS A 480 -9.68 -19.44 -23.13
C LYS A 480 -10.16 -18.75 -21.84
N GLY A 481 -9.63 -19.15 -20.68
CA GLY A 481 -10.08 -18.68 -19.38
C GLY A 481 -11.33 -19.44 -18.89
N LYS A 482 -11.81 -19.06 -17.72
CA LYS A 482 -13.07 -19.54 -17.13
C LYS A 482 -14.22 -18.61 -17.47
N GLU A 483 -15.44 -19.02 -17.17
CA GLU A 483 -16.61 -18.14 -17.29
C GLU A 483 -16.47 -16.89 -16.43
N VAL A 484 -17.00 -15.78 -16.94
CA VAL A 484 -16.94 -14.49 -16.23
C VAL A 484 -17.88 -14.54 -15.03
N ALA A 485 -17.41 -14.11 -13.87
CA ALA A 485 -18.23 -13.96 -12.66
C ALA A 485 -19.45 -13.07 -12.92
N ALA A 486 -20.58 -13.37 -12.26
CA ALA A 486 -21.79 -12.57 -12.34
C ALA A 486 -21.51 -11.08 -12.11
N GLN A 487 -22.01 -10.24 -13.01
CA GLN A 487 -21.83 -8.80 -12.90
C GLN A 487 -22.75 -8.20 -11.84
N GLY A 488 -22.26 -7.19 -11.13
CA GLY A 488 -23.05 -6.39 -10.24
C GLY A 488 -23.99 -5.42 -10.96
N GLU A 489 -24.73 -4.65 -10.18
CA GLU A 489 -25.62 -3.59 -10.71
C GLU A 489 -24.84 -2.32 -11.07
N ILE A 490 -25.43 -1.48 -11.93
CA ILE A 490 -24.94 -0.10 -12.14
C ILE A 490 -25.18 0.67 -10.85
N TYR A 491 -24.10 1.17 -10.27
CA TYR A 491 -24.14 1.79 -8.96
C TYR A 491 -24.27 3.32 -9.01
N ASP A 492 -25.25 3.83 -8.26
CA ASP A 492 -25.37 5.25 -7.94
C ASP A 492 -24.93 5.48 -6.49
N ASN A 493 -23.81 6.22 -6.31
CA ASN A 493 -23.18 6.46 -5.01
C ASN A 493 -23.65 7.76 -4.33
N THR A 494 -24.83 8.27 -4.68
CA THR A 494 -25.41 9.45 -4.00
C THR A 494 -25.98 9.08 -2.64
N VAL A 495 -25.88 10.02 -1.68
CA VAL A 495 -26.49 9.88 -0.35
C VAL A 495 -27.99 9.62 -0.48
N SER A 496 -28.66 10.32 -1.41
CA SER A 496 -30.08 10.13 -1.69
C SER A 496 -30.43 8.70 -2.09
N ASN A 497 -29.67 8.08 -2.98
CA ASN A 497 -29.88 6.68 -3.36
C ASN A 497 -29.62 5.73 -2.19
N ILE A 498 -28.54 5.99 -1.42
CA ILE A 498 -28.23 5.17 -0.24
C ILE A 498 -29.39 5.25 0.76
N LYS A 499 -29.86 6.45 1.11
CA LYS A 499 -30.98 6.63 2.03
C LYS A 499 -32.28 5.97 1.52
N ALA A 500 -32.58 6.09 0.24
CA ALA A 500 -33.78 5.50 -0.36
C ALA A 500 -33.80 3.97 -0.31
N ARG A 501 -32.65 3.33 -0.32
CA ARG A 501 -32.49 1.86 -0.30
C ARG A 501 -32.23 1.31 1.10
N LEU A 502 -31.79 2.15 2.04
CA LEU A 502 -31.41 1.73 3.38
C LEU A 502 -32.62 1.23 4.15
N VAL A 503 -32.59 -0.01 4.59
CA VAL A 503 -33.58 -0.63 5.46
C VAL A 503 -33.06 -0.64 6.89
N GLN A 504 -33.80 -0.04 7.81
CA GLN A 504 -33.42 0.00 9.23
C GLN A 504 -34.32 -0.91 10.06
N LYS A 505 -33.69 -1.71 10.91
CA LYS A 505 -34.33 -2.60 11.88
C LYS A 505 -33.79 -2.28 13.27
N GLN A 506 -34.51 -2.70 14.29
CA GLN A 506 -34.06 -2.58 15.66
C GLN A 506 -34.46 -3.83 16.44
N TRP A 507 -33.50 -4.38 17.14
CA TRP A 507 -33.74 -5.51 18.05
C TRP A 507 -34.33 -5.05 19.38
N PRO A 508 -34.97 -5.95 20.14
CA PRO A 508 -35.50 -5.62 21.46
C PRO A 508 -34.45 -5.06 22.44
N VAL A 509 -33.21 -5.47 22.30
CA VAL A 509 -32.03 -5.02 23.11
C VAL A 509 -31.50 -3.64 22.69
N GLY A 510 -32.17 -2.96 21.77
CA GLY A 510 -31.79 -1.62 21.32
C GLY A 510 -30.78 -1.59 20.16
N THR A 511 -30.23 -2.73 19.76
CA THR A 511 -29.29 -2.82 18.62
C THR A 511 -29.98 -2.41 17.32
N LYS A 512 -29.36 -1.48 16.61
CA LYS A 512 -29.83 -1.00 15.30
C LYS A 512 -29.15 -1.81 14.19
N VAL A 513 -29.93 -2.30 13.24
CA VAL A 513 -29.45 -3.03 12.06
C VAL A 513 -29.80 -2.26 10.80
N ASN A 514 -28.80 -1.80 10.12
CA ASN A 514 -28.90 -1.06 8.85
C ASN A 514 -28.56 -2.01 7.72
N VAL A 515 -29.47 -2.27 6.82
CA VAL A 515 -29.24 -3.12 5.65
C VAL A 515 -29.30 -2.26 4.40
N TYR A 516 -28.20 -2.27 3.65
CA TYR A 516 -28.11 -1.58 2.37
C TYR A 516 -28.06 -2.63 1.24
N PRO A 517 -29.22 -2.95 0.62
CA PRO A 517 -29.29 -3.92 -0.47
C PRO A 517 -28.56 -3.39 -1.70
N LYS A 518 -27.49 -4.10 -2.13
CA LYS A 518 -26.69 -3.74 -3.29
C LYS A 518 -26.12 -4.99 -3.94
N LYS A 519 -26.39 -5.18 -5.24
CA LYS A 519 -25.83 -6.31 -5.97
C LYS A 519 -24.39 -6.00 -6.40
N LEU A 520 -23.45 -6.71 -5.82
CA LEU A 520 -22.02 -6.57 -6.10
C LEU A 520 -21.54 -7.64 -7.09
N ARG A 521 -20.42 -7.37 -7.76
CA ARG A 521 -19.76 -8.38 -8.56
C ARG A 521 -19.27 -9.51 -7.65
N GLY A 522 -19.56 -10.75 -8.02
CA GLY A 522 -19.25 -11.93 -7.21
C GLY A 522 -20.06 -12.02 -5.92
N ASP A 523 -21.22 -11.33 -5.88
CA ASP A 523 -22.23 -11.38 -4.81
C ASP A 523 -21.63 -11.15 -3.40
N GLU A 524 -20.62 -10.24 -3.29
CA GLU A 524 -19.97 -9.92 -2.01
C GLU A 524 -20.97 -9.33 -1.01
N VAL A 525 -20.81 -9.69 0.24
CA VAL A 525 -21.54 -9.13 1.39
C VAL A 525 -20.55 -8.63 2.42
N VAL A 526 -20.71 -7.39 2.86
CA VAL A 526 -19.91 -6.76 3.92
C VAL A 526 -20.81 -6.50 5.12
N ILE A 527 -20.38 -6.97 6.29
CA ILE A 527 -21.06 -6.70 7.56
C ILE A 527 -20.09 -5.99 8.47
N SER A 528 -20.49 -4.83 8.99
CA SER A 528 -19.76 -4.04 9.98
C SER A 528 -20.59 -3.92 11.24
N MET A 529 -20.03 -4.31 12.39
CA MET A 529 -20.71 -4.26 13.66
C MET A 529 -19.87 -3.45 14.65
N HIS A 530 -20.51 -2.60 15.41
CA HIS A 530 -19.94 -1.80 16.47
C HIS A 530 -20.78 -1.99 17.74
N PHE A 531 -20.17 -2.48 18.80
CA PHE A 531 -20.80 -2.73 20.06
C PHE A 531 -20.11 -1.90 21.15
N PRO A 532 -20.76 -0.84 21.65
CA PRO A 532 -20.23 -0.06 22.77
C PRO A 532 -20.27 -0.87 24.06
N ALA A 533 -19.15 -0.94 24.79
CA ALA A 533 -19.03 -1.76 25.97
C ALA A 533 -18.05 -1.18 27.00
N GLY A 534 -18.44 -1.18 28.28
CA GLY A 534 -17.60 -0.78 29.39
C GLY A 534 -17.42 0.73 29.59
N SER A 535 -16.68 1.08 30.59
CA SER A 535 -16.42 2.44 31.05
C SER A 535 -14.98 2.54 31.59
N ALA A 536 -14.51 3.73 31.88
CA ALA A 536 -13.22 3.93 32.57
C ALA A 536 -13.14 3.18 33.91
N GLN A 537 -14.26 3.06 34.59
CA GLN A 537 -14.34 2.35 35.88
C GLN A 537 -14.32 0.83 35.70
N SER A 538 -15.15 0.27 34.77
CA SER A 538 -15.23 -1.19 34.57
C SER A 538 -13.97 -1.74 33.90
N LEU A 539 -13.24 -0.91 33.16
CA LEU A 539 -11.98 -1.28 32.48
C LEU A 539 -10.73 -0.74 33.23
N HIS A 540 -10.88 -0.33 34.50
CA HIS A 540 -9.73 0.16 35.27
C HIS A 540 -8.64 -0.91 35.37
N ASN A 541 -7.40 -0.57 35.00
CA ASN A 541 -6.26 -1.47 34.84
C ASN A 541 -6.43 -2.62 33.80
N GLN A 542 -7.44 -2.56 32.92
CA GLN A 542 -7.72 -3.58 31.92
C GLN A 542 -7.35 -3.13 30.49
N GLY A 543 -6.80 -1.93 30.30
CA GLY A 543 -6.55 -1.35 28.99
C GLY A 543 -5.67 -2.20 28.07
N THR A 544 -4.66 -2.90 28.64
CA THR A 544 -3.83 -3.85 27.88
C THR A 544 -4.61 -5.14 27.59
N ALA A 545 -5.24 -5.73 28.59
CA ALA A 545 -5.91 -7.02 28.47
C ALA A 545 -7.09 -6.98 27.49
N ILE A 546 -7.92 -5.93 27.54
CA ILE A 546 -9.08 -5.84 26.64
C ILE A 546 -8.66 -5.88 25.16
N GLY A 547 -7.49 -5.36 24.81
CA GLY A 547 -6.96 -5.41 23.44
C GLY A 547 -6.59 -6.82 22.94
N PHE A 548 -6.41 -7.80 23.84
CA PHE A 548 -6.16 -9.19 23.48
C PHE A 548 -7.43 -10.00 23.23
N VAL A 549 -8.57 -9.60 23.81
CA VAL A 549 -9.82 -10.37 23.74
C VAL A 549 -10.22 -10.67 22.29
N GLY A 550 -10.38 -9.65 21.45
CA GLY A 550 -10.81 -9.84 20.07
C GLY A 550 -9.84 -10.67 19.23
N ASN A 551 -8.55 -10.55 19.48
CA ASN A 551 -7.53 -11.33 18.77
C ASN A 551 -7.63 -12.81 19.08
N LEU A 552 -7.80 -13.17 20.37
CA LEU A 552 -7.85 -14.56 20.80
C LEU A 552 -9.19 -15.25 20.49
N LEU A 553 -10.29 -14.52 20.34
CA LEU A 553 -11.58 -15.12 19.96
C LEU A 553 -11.52 -15.89 18.63
N LYS A 554 -10.55 -15.60 17.78
CA LYS A 554 -10.34 -16.28 16.50
C LYS A 554 -9.28 -17.39 16.54
N LEU A 555 -8.66 -17.62 17.70
CA LEU A 555 -7.52 -18.53 17.82
C LEU A 555 -7.88 -19.84 18.55
N GLY A 556 -9.13 -20.04 18.88
CA GLY A 556 -9.62 -21.31 19.41
C GLY A 556 -10.81 -21.16 20.35
N ASN A 557 -11.67 -22.16 20.32
CA ASN A 557 -12.77 -22.34 21.28
C ASN A 557 -12.91 -23.82 21.61
N GLU A 558 -13.94 -24.21 22.37
CA GLU A 558 -14.15 -25.63 22.75
C GLU A 558 -14.35 -26.57 21.55
N ARG A 559 -14.79 -26.06 20.40
CA ARG A 559 -15.13 -26.85 19.21
C ARG A 559 -14.06 -26.84 18.14
N TYR A 560 -13.32 -25.74 18.02
CA TYR A 560 -12.42 -25.49 16.91
C TYR A 560 -11.05 -25.01 17.38
N THR A 561 -10.00 -25.61 16.81
CA THR A 561 -8.65 -25.05 16.87
C THR A 561 -8.53 -23.85 15.91
N LYS A 562 -7.46 -23.06 16.04
CA LYS A 562 -7.19 -21.93 15.12
C LYS A 562 -7.08 -22.36 13.65
N GLU A 563 -6.50 -23.55 13.40
CA GLU A 563 -6.37 -24.12 12.06
C GLU A 563 -7.74 -24.51 11.48
N GLN A 564 -8.61 -25.10 12.32
CA GLN A 564 -9.97 -25.44 11.91
C GLN A 564 -10.81 -24.18 11.65
N ILE A 565 -10.63 -23.13 12.46
CA ILE A 565 -11.28 -21.82 12.23
C ILE A 565 -10.81 -21.22 10.90
N ALA A 566 -9.50 -21.18 10.67
CA ALA A 566 -8.95 -20.68 9.41
C ALA A 566 -9.45 -21.49 8.20
N THR A 567 -9.41 -22.82 8.32
CA THR A 567 -9.92 -23.73 7.28
C THR A 567 -11.39 -23.48 6.97
N ARG A 568 -12.21 -23.31 8.02
CA ARG A 568 -13.63 -23.07 7.85
C ARG A 568 -13.91 -21.74 7.16
N LEU A 569 -13.21 -20.69 7.55
CA LEU A 569 -13.31 -19.38 6.88
C LEU A 569 -12.87 -19.44 5.42
N ASP A 570 -11.85 -20.22 5.11
CA ASP A 570 -11.41 -20.42 3.72
C ASP A 570 -12.45 -21.17 2.89
N GLN A 571 -13.07 -22.23 3.46
CA GLN A 571 -14.18 -22.97 2.82
C GLN A 571 -15.37 -22.08 2.54
N LEU A 572 -15.69 -21.20 3.49
CA LEU A 572 -16.79 -20.22 3.36
C LEU A 572 -16.39 -19.00 2.52
N LYS A 573 -15.19 -18.96 1.96
CA LYS A 573 -14.66 -17.78 1.25
C LYS A 573 -14.84 -16.49 2.03
N SER A 574 -14.72 -16.56 3.34
CA SER A 574 -15.11 -15.49 4.26
C SER A 574 -13.95 -15.03 5.12
N SER A 575 -14.06 -13.82 5.63
CA SER A 575 -13.19 -13.31 6.67
C SER A 575 -14.01 -12.74 7.82
N ILE A 576 -13.62 -13.05 9.04
CA ILE A 576 -14.17 -12.46 10.26
C ILE A 576 -13.02 -11.78 11.00
N ASN A 577 -13.15 -10.49 11.28
CA ASN A 577 -12.21 -9.74 12.08
C ASN A 577 -12.93 -9.23 13.34
N ILE A 578 -12.36 -9.49 14.49
CA ILE A 578 -12.87 -9.06 15.79
C ILE A 578 -11.79 -8.21 16.44
N GLY A 579 -12.09 -6.96 16.72
CA GLY A 579 -11.22 -6.04 17.43
C GLY A 579 -11.90 -5.55 18.71
N THR A 580 -11.18 -5.57 19.80
CA THR A 580 -11.64 -5.02 21.07
C THR A 580 -10.71 -3.91 21.53
N SER A 581 -11.28 -2.87 22.08
CA SER A 581 -10.54 -1.75 22.66
C SER A 581 -11.28 -1.21 23.89
N ALA A 582 -10.71 -0.22 24.54
CA ALA A 582 -11.35 0.41 25.68
C ALA A 582 -12.63 1.14 25.23
N GLY A 583 -13.78 0.56 25.55
CA GLY A 583 -15.10 1.12 25.30
C GLY A 583 -15.86 0.54 24.11
N GLU A 584 -15.27 -0.37 23.32
CA GLU A 584 -15.93 -0.89 22.13
C GLU A 584 -15.43 -2.27 21.68
N THR A 585 -16.31 -2.99 21.02
CA THR A 585 -16.00 -4.18 20.24
C THR A 585 -16.45 -3.95 18.79
N ASN A 586 -15.54 -4.15 17.85
CA ASN A 586 -15.81 -4.03 16.41
C ASN A 586 -15.68 -5.39 15.74
N ILE A 587 -16.69 -5.81 14.98
CA ILE A 587 -16.65 -7.03 14.19
C ILE A 587 -16.88 -6.66 12.72
N SER A 588 -16.01 -7.14 11.84
CA SER A 588 -16.20 -7.01 10.41
C SER A 588 -16.17 -8.35 9.72
N ILE A 589 -17.15 -8.59 8.86
CA ILE A 589 -17.26 -9.78 8.04
C ILE A 589 -17.25 -9.38 6.58
N THR A 590 -16.49 -10.12 5.78
CA THR A 590 -16.58 -10.08 4.32
C THR A 590 -16.83 -11.50 3.85
N THR A 591 -17.85 -11.70 3.07
CA THR A 591 -18.29 -13.01 2.57
C THR A 591 -18.98 -12.83 1.21
N ASP A 592 -19.50 -13.88 0.63
CA ASP A 592 -20.44 -13.79 -0.48
C ASP A 592 -21.87 -14.16 -0.04
N LYS A 593 -22.85 -13.84 -0.87
CA LYS A 593 -24.28 -14.09 -0.61
C LYS A 593 -24.57 -15.57 -0.32
N GLN A 594 -23.89 -16.49 -1.01
CA GLN A 594 -24.10 -17.93 -0.85
C GLN A 594 -23.64 -18.41 0.52
N ASN A 595 -22.52 -17.89 1.01
CA ASN A 595 -21.88 -18.32 2.24
C ASN A 595 -22.24 -17.46 3.47
N MET A 596 -22.96 -16.33 3.26
CA MET A 596 -23.27 -15.37 4.33
C MET A 596 -23.97 -16.03 5.52
N ALA A 597 -25.03 -16.79 5.25
CA ALA A 597 -25.81 -17.41 6.32
C ALA A 597 -24.97 -18.34 7.20
N GLU A 598 -24.12 -19.13 6.57
CA GLU A 598 -23.24 -20.06 7.27
C GLU A 598 -22.08 -19.32 7.96
N THR A 599 -21.58 -18.25 7.39
CA THR A 599 -20.57 -17.39 8.01
C THR A 599 -21.08 -16.71 9.29
N VAL A 600 -22.31 -16.20 9.27
CA VAL A 600 -22.96 -15.62 10.46
C VAL A 600 -23.18 -16.67 11.53
N THR A 601 -23.63 -17.88 11.16
CA THR A 601 -23.77 -19.01 12.08
C THR A 601 -22.41 -19.36 12.70
N PHE A 602 -21.36 -19.40 11.86
CA PHE A 602 -20.00 -19.68 12.33
C PHE A 602 -19.45 -18.59 13.27
N LEU A 603 -19.79 -17.32 13.06
CA LEU A 603 -19.49 -16.26 14.06
C LEU A 603 -20.10 -16.62 15.42
N GLY A 604 -21.37 -17.05 15.45
CA GLY A 604 -22.01 -17.48 16.67
C GLY A 604 -21.30 -18.67 17.36
N GLU A 605 -20.87 -19.63 16.57
CA GLU A 605 -20.10 -20.76 17.10
C GLU A 605 -18.72 -20.33 17.65
N LEU A 606 -18.08 -19.33 17.05
CA LEU A 606 -16.82 -18.77 17.57
C LEU A 606 -17.03 -18.05 18.90
N LEU A 607 -18.12 -17.33 19.05
CA LEU A 607 -18.42 -16.56 20.26
C LEU A 607 -19.01 -17.39 21.39
N ALA A 608 -19.61 -18.56 21.11
CA ALA A 608 -20.37 -19.34 22.11
C ALA A 608 -19.51 -19.88 23.25
N THR A 609 -18.37 -20.46 22.95
CA THR A 609 -17.51 -21.12 23.95
C THR A 609 -16.02 -20.79 23.74
N PRO A 610 -15.62 -19.49 23.80
CA PRO A 610 -14.24 -19.13 23.65
C PRO A 610 -13.39 -19.63 24.81
N THR A 611 -12.28 -20.28 24.49
CA THR A 611 -11.38 -20.86 25.52
C THR A 611 -10.19 -19.96 25.82
N PHE A 612 -9.88 -18.97 24.97
CA PHE A 612 -8.70 -18.12 25.11
C PHE A 612 -7.44 -18.96 25.36
N PRO A 613 -7.00 -19.81 24.40
CA PRO A 613 -5.97 -20.80 24.64
C PRO A 613 -4.67 -20.17 25.13
N GLU A 614 -4.15 -20.67 26.24
CA GLU A 614 -2.93 -20.11 26.88
C GLU A 614 -1.75 -20.10 25.94
N LYS A 615 -1.54 -21.19 25.17
CA LYS A 615 -0.49 -21.27 24.14
C LYS A 615 -0.58 -20.13 23.12
N GLU A 616 -1.79 -19.79 22.66
CA GLU A 616 -1.99 -18.73 21.69
C GLU A 616 -1.82 -17.33 22.31
N LEU A 617 -2.21 -17.21 23.58
CA LEU A 617 -1.98 -15.99 24.36
C LEU A 617 -0.46 -15.74 24.53
N GLU A 618 0.31 -16.75 24.89
CA GLU A 618 1.77 -16.65 24.97
C GLU A 618 2.41 -16.21 23.64
N VAL A 619 1.94 -16.76 22.52
CA VAL A 619 2.42 -16.36 21.19
C VAL A 619 2.14 -14.89 20.94
N LEU A 620 0.93 -14.43 21.21
CA LEU A 620 0.57 -13.02 21.04
C LEU A 620 1.35 -12.11 22.00
N GLN A 621 1.53 -12.51 23.24
CA GLN A 621 2.32 -11.77 24.23
C GLN A 621 3.77 -11.60 23.77
N ARG A 622 4.42 -12.69 23.32
CA ARG A 622 5.79 -12.62 22.78
C ARG A 622 5.87 -11.67 21.59
N SER A 623 4.94 -11.79 20.65
CA SER A 623 4.89 -10.90 19.48
C SER A 623 4.67 -9.44 19.88
N ALA A 624 3.74 -9.17 20.79
CA ALA A 624 3.48 -7.82 21.31
C ALA A 624 4.71 -7.24 22.01
N ILE A 625 5.37 -8.01 22.88
CA ILE A 625 6.58 -7.58 23.59
C ILE A 625 7.70 -7.27 22.61
N ALA A 626 7.93 -8.13 21.62
CA ALA A 626 8.92 -7.86 20.59
C ALA A 626 8.61 -6.55 19.82
N GLY A 627 7.35 -6.32 19.50
CA GLY A 627 6.89 -5.07 18.89
C GLY A 627 7.08 -3.84 19.80
N ILE A 628 6.91 -3.97 21.11
CA ILE A 628 7.18 -2.91 22.08
C ILE A 628 8.68 -2.64 22.19
N GLU A 629 9.51 -3.69 22.27
CA GLU A 629 10.96 -3.56 22.32
C GLU A 629 11.54 -2.89 21.07
N ALA A 630 11.00 -3.19 19.88
CA ALA A 630 11.42 -2.54 18.64
C ALA A 630 11.20 -1.02 18.63
N GLN A 631 10.29 -0.51 19.46
CA GLN A 631 10.03 0.93 19.58
C GLN A 631 11.12 1.70 20.30
N ARG A 632 12.00 1.03 21.06
CA ARG A 632 13.02 1.70 21.89
C ARG A 632 14.00 2.52 21.10
N ASN A 633 14.35 2.07 19.90
CA ASN A 633 15.33 2.73 19.03
C ASN A 633 14.72 3.22 17.69
N ASP A 634 13.39 3.19 17.55
CA ASP A 634 12.73 3.75 16.39
C ASP A 634 12.40 5.23 16.60
N PRO A 635 12.97 6.16 15.82
CA PRO A 635 12.75 7.59 15.99
C PRO A 635 11.29 8.01 16.01
N ARG A 636 10.46 7.36 15.15
CA ARG A 636 9.02 7.65 15.07
C ARG A 636 8.31 7.25 16.37
N SER A 637 8.59 6.08 16.87
CA SER A 637 7.97 5.55 18.10
C SER A 637 8.40 6.34 19.32
N ILE A 638 9.67 6.73 19.40
CA ILE A 638 10.20 7.56 20.48
C ILE A 638 9.51 8.92 20.47
N ALA A 639 9.49 9.62 19.34
CA ALA A 639 8.80 10.91 19.24
C ALA A 639 7.29 10.79 19.55
N ALA A 640 6.64 9.69 19.12
CA ALA A 640 5.24 9.41 19.46
C ALA A 640 5.02 9.18 20.97
N ASN A 641 5.90 8.44 21.63
CA ASN A 641 5.84 8.22 23.08
C ASN A 641 6.08 9.52 23.86
N MET A 642 6.95 10.39 23.37
CA MET A 642 7.20 11.71 23.97
C MET A 642 5.94 12.57 23.99
N TYR A 643 5.23 12.71 22.85
CA TYR A 643 4.00 13.51 22.83
C TYR A 643 2.89 12.89 23.68
N ARG A 644 2.70 11.56 23.64
CA ARG A 644 1.67 10.87 24.46
C ARG A 644 1.92 11.08 25.95
N LYS A 645 3.17 10.91 26.39
CA LYS A 645 3.59 11.16 27.78
C LYS A 645 3.33 12.61 28.21
N THR A 646 3.55 13.55 27.29
CA THR A 646 3.42 14.98 27.58
C THR A 646 1.95 15.44 27.59
N LEU A 647 1.16 14.97 26.61
CA LEU A 647 -0.18 15.52 26.35
C LEU A 647 -1.32 14.72 26.98
N TYR A 648 -1.19 13.39 27.12
CA TYR A 648 -2.28 12.59 27.67
C TYR A 648 -2.52 12.89 29.15
N ASN A 649 -3.79 13.10 29.52
CA ASN A 649 -4.18 13.54 30.87
C ASN A 649 -4.97 12.48 31.64
N TYR A 650 -4.94 11.24 31.18
CA TYR A 650 -5.67 10.18 31.87
C TYR A 650 -5.02 9.78 33.20
N PRO A 651 -5.80 9.56 34.25
CA PRO A 651 -5.26 9.11 35.54
C PRO A 651 -4.71 7.67 35.46
N ALA A 652 -3.86 7.32 36.39
CA ALA A 652 -3.32 5.96 36.49
C ALA A 652 -4.45 4.93 36.59
N GLY A 653 -4.30 3.81 35.86
CA GLY A 653 -5.31 2.77 35.77
C GLY A 653 -6.43 3.04 34.75
N HIS A 654 -6.57 4.26 34.24
CA HIS A 654 -7.50 4.53 33.14
C HIS A 654 -7.09 3.72 31.90
N PRO A 655 -8.01 3.06 31.18
CA PRO A 655 -7.65 2.18 30.05
C PRO A 655 -6.94 2.90 28.88
N LYS A 656 -7.09 4.21 28.78
CA LYS A 656 -6.37 5.06 27.80
C LYS A 656 -5.14 5.77 28.39
N ALA A 657 -4.75 5.50 29.65
CA ALA A 657 -3.59 6.13 30.25
C ALA A 657 -2.30 5.82 29.47
N TYR A 658 -1.40 6.79 29.42
CA TYR A 658 -0.07 6.54 28.88
C TYR A 658 0.69 5.55 29.76
N LEU A 659 1.25 4.55 29.14
CA LEU A 659 2.17 3.58 29.75
C LEU A 659 3.51 3.69 29.04
N ASP A 660 4.60 3.77 29.77
CA ASP A 660 5.93 3.63 29.18
C ASP A 660 6.16 2.20 28.65
N LEU A 661 7.23 2.00 27.88
CA LEU A 661 7.46 0.70 27.23
C LEU A 661 7.65 -0.44 28.25
N ASP A 662 8.29 -0.16 29.40
CA ASP A 662 8.50 -1.18 30.43
C ASP A 662 7.18 -1.56 31.10
N GLN A 663 6.32 -0.59 31.41
CA GLN A 663 4.99 -0.83 31.90
C GLN A 663 4.12 -1.59 30.91
N GLN A 664 4.20 -1.26 29.61
CA GLN A 664 3.50 -2.00 28.56
C GLN A 664 3.94 -3.46 28.53
N ILE A 665 5.26 -3.73 28.63
CA ILE A 665 5.80 -5.10 28.68
C ILE A 665 5.31 -5.84 29.92
N VAL A 666 5.38 -5.21 31.10
CA VAL A 666 4.89 -5.80 32.33
C VAL A 666 3.41 -6.14 32.25
N ASN A 667 2.60 -5.18 31.79
CA ASN A 667 1.16 -5.39 31.66
C ASN A 667 0.83 -6.47 30.61
N THR A 668 1.58 -6.52 29.50
CA THR A 668 1.40 -7.55 28.47
C THR A 668 1.70 -8.95 29.03
N LYS A 669 2.78 -9.11 29.79
CA LYS A 669 3.13 -10.39 30.45
C LYS A 669 2.11 -10.83 31.49
N ALA A 670 1.44 -9.89 32.14
CA ALA A 670 0.50 -10.14 33.23
C ALA A 670 -0.90 -10.58 32.72
N VAL A 671 -1.19 -10.47 31.43
CA VAL A 671 -2.49 -10.89 30.87
C VAL A 671 -2.64 -12.41 30.98
N THR A 672 -3.77 -12.88 31.48
CA THR A 672 -4.09 -14.31 31.62
C THR A 672 -5.36 -14.69 30.83
N SER A 673 -5.48 -15.96 30.48
CA SER A 673 -6.66 -16.51 29.80
C SER A 673 -7.95 -16.32 30.61
N GLU A 674 -7.89 -16.50 31.94
CA GLU A 674 -9.03 -16.30 32.86
C GLU A 674 -9.47 -14.82 32.86
N GLN A 675 -8.51 -13.90 32.88
CA GLN A 675 -8.79 -12.46 32.77
C GLN A 675 -9.51 -12.15 31.46
N LEU A 676 -9.08 -12.71 30.33
CA LEU A 676 -9.69 -12.48 29.02
C LEU A 676 -11.09 -13.09 28.93
N GLN A 677 -11.31 -14.30 29.53
CA GLN A 677 -12.64 -14.89 29.63
C GLN A 677 -13.59 -14.01 30.46
N SER A 678 -13.10 -13.49 31.58
CA SER A 678 -13.88 -12.57 32.41
C SER A 678 -14.23 -11.28 31.67
N LEU A 679 -13.26 -10.70 30.98
CA LEU A 679 -13.48 -9.49 30.18
C LEU A 679 -14.45 -9.74 29.02
N PHE A 680 -14.35 -10.85 28.33
CA PHE A 680 -15.30 -11.21 27.28
C PHE A 680 -16.73 -11.32 27.85
N LYS A 681 -16.93 -12.07 28.93
CA LYS A 681 -18.24 -12.25 29.57
C LYS A 681 -18.87 -10.95 30.08
N SER A 682 -18.04 -10.03 30.60
CA SER A 682 -18.53 -8.79 31.22
C SER A 682 -18.62 -7.62 30.23
N HIS A 683 -17.86 -7.62 29.13
CA HIS A 683 -17.75 -6.48 28.23
C HIS A 683 -18.17 -6.78 26.79
N PHE A 684 -18.31 -8.04 26.36
CA PHE A 684 -18.95 -8.31 25.08
C PHE A 684 -20.47 -8.19 25.25
N ASN A 685 -21.02 -7.11 24.71
CA ASN A 685 -22.41 -6.72 24.93
C ASN A 685 -22.97 -6.13 23.63
N VAL A 686 -24.11 -6.67 23.20
CA VAL A 686 -24.76 -6.19 21.96
C VAL A 686 -25.85 -5.13 22.23
N ASN A 687 -26.11 -4.77 23.50
CA ASN A 687 -27.05 -3.71 23.84
C ASN A 687 -26.67 -2.39 23.15
N ASN A 688 -27.67 -1.77 22.51
CA ASN A 688 -27.47 -0.51 21.77
C ASN A 688 -26.31 -0.59 20.73
N GLY A 689 -26.07 -1.77 20.19
CA GLY A 689 -25.10 -2.00 19.13
C GLY A 689 -25.55 -1.39 17.81
N HIS A 690 -24.62 -1.30 16.87
CA HIS A 690 -24.85 -0.81 15.52
C HIS A 690 -24.29 -1.79 14.52
N ILE A 691 -25.13 -2.31 13.66
CA ILE A 691 -24.77 -3.27 12.64
C ILE A 691 -25.13 -2.69 11.29
N THR A 692 -24.24 -2.77 10.33
CA THR A 692 -24.51 -2.38 8.95
C THR A 692 -24.13 -3.53 8.01
N VAL A 693 -25.07 -3.92 7.16
CA VAL A 693 -24.90 -4.95 6.14
C VAL A 693 -25.02 -4.31 4.76
N VAL A 694 -24.04 -4.53 3.91
CA VAL A 694 -24.04 -4.09 2.50
C VAL A 694 -23.90 -5.32 1.61
N GLY A 695 -24.88 -5.55 0.73
CA GLY A 695 -24.92 -6.70 -0.15
C GLY A 695 -26.30 -6.99 -0.70
N ASP A 696 -26.42 -7.89 -1.66
CA ASP A 696 -27.70 -8.36 -2.24
C ASP A 696 -28.37 -9.38 -1.29
N VAL A 697 -28.87 -8.88 -0.16
CA VAL A 697 -29.48 -9.69 0.90
C VAL A 697 -30.88 -9.19 1.26
N ASP A 698 -31.69 -10.09 1.78
CA ASP A 698 -32.98 -9.74 2.35
C ASP A 698 -32.81 -9.19 3.76
N ALA A 699 -33.36 -8.01 4.00
CA ALA A 699 -33.13 -7.26 5.25
C ALA A 699 -33.74 -7.95 6.47
N ASP A 700 -34.91 -8.57 6.33
CA ASP A 700 -35.55 -9.29 7.46
C ASP A 700 -34.79 -10.59 7.75
N ALA A 701 -34.44 -11.35 6.72
CA ALA A 701 -33.72 -12.60 6.88
C ALA A 701 -32.35 -12.39 7.55
N VAL A 702 -31.55 -11.43 7.10
CA VAL A 702 -30.23 -11.17 7.68
C VAL A 702 -30.32 -10.59 9.07
N SER A 703 -31.26 -9.67 9.33
CA SER A 703 -31.44 -9.12 10.68
C SER A 703 -31.86 -10.21 11.67
N ASN A 704 -32.83 -11.05 11.32
CA ASN A 704 -33.30 -12.15 12.19
C ASN A 704 -32.19 -13.19 12.43
N GLN A 705 -31.40 -13.49 11.41
CA GLN A 705 -30.28 -14.41 11.55
C GLN A 705 -29.19 -13.86 12.48
N LEU A 706 -28.78 -12.60 12.30
CA LEU A 706 -27.82 -11.93 13.19
C LEU A 706 -28.38 -11.86 14.62
N GLU A 707 -29.65 -11.54 14.78
CA GLU A 707 -30.31 -11.54 16.08
C GLU A 707 -30.26 -12.91 16.76
N SER A 708 -30.62 -13.97 16.02
CA SER A 708 -30.61 -15.34 16.56
C SER A 708 -29.26 -15.78 17.07
N VAL A 709 -28.17 -15.23 16.49
CA VAL A 709 -26.78 -15.56 16.81
C VAL A 709 -26.25 -14.67 17.93
N LEU A 710 -26.63 -13.40 17.96
CA LEU A 710 -25.98 -12.38 18.79
C LEU A 710 -26.82 -11.89 19.98
N ALA A 711 -28.17 -11.94 19.90
CA ALA A 711 -29.03 -11.33 20.93
C ALA A 711 -28.91 -11.92 22.36
N GLY A 712 -28.27 -13.08 22.49
CA GLY A 712 -27.94 -13.69 23.78
C GLY A 712 -26.78 -13.05 24.54
N TYR A 713 -25.97 -12.20 23.84
CA TYR A 713 -24.81 -11.55 24.45
C TYR A 713 -25.18 -10.21 25.06
N VAL A 714 -25.92 -10.22 26.12
CA VAL A 714 -26.31 -9.07 26.89
C VAL A 714 -25.78 -9.16 28.31
N ASN A 715 -25.31 -8.04 28.85
CA ASN A 715 -24.89 -7.94 30.24
C ASN A 715 -25.21 -6.55 30.79
N ASP A 716 -25.14 -6.44 32.14
CA ASP A 716 -25.47 -5.20 32.86
C ASP A 716 -24.30 -4.24 33.00
N THR A 717 -23.15 -4.49 32.36
CA THR A 717 -22.00 -3.60 32.41
C THR A 717 -22.34 -2.29 31.68
N PRO A 718 -22.42 -1.14 32.36
CA PRO A 718 -22.81 0.09 31.73
C PRO A 718 -21.70 0.57 30.77
N TRP A 719 -22.12 0.95 29.58
CA TRP A 719 -21.22 1.66 28.69
C TRP A 719 -21.22 3.17 29.04
N GLN A 720 -20.03 3.71 29.08
CA GLN A 720 -19.84 5.17 29.14
C GLN A 720 -18.72 5.56 28.21
N LYS A 721 -18.98 6.52 27.33
CA LYS A 721 -17.95 7.06 26.46
C LYS A 721 -16.77 7.55 27.29
N MET A 722 -15.57 7.17 26.90
CA MET A 722 -14.31 7.67 27.44
C MET A 722 -13.76 8.75 26.51
N PRO A 723 -14.03 10.03 26.79
CA PRO A 723 -13.61 11.11 25.88
C PRO A 723 -12.10 11.20 25.79
N THR A 724 -11.63 11.89 24.76
CA THR A 724 -10.23 12.31 24.67
C THR A 724 -9.94 13.32 25.77
N ASP A 725 -8.87 13.11 26.53
CA ASP A 725 -8.43 14.01 27.61
C ASP A 725 -6.95 14.35 27.43
N LEU A 726 -6.71 15.60 27.08
CA LEU A 726 -5.37 16.12 26.77
C LEU A 726 -5.06 17.32 27.66
N LYS A 727 -3.83 17.38 28.13
CA LYS A 727 -3.28 18.56 28.83
C LYS A 727 -3.13 19.71 27.84
N ASN A 728 -3.54 20.88 28.25
CA ASN A 728 -3.25 22.10 27.51
C ASN A 728 -1.80 22.53 27.76
N VAL A 729 -0.88 21.94 27.00
CA VAL A 729 0.56 22.26 27.01
C VAL A 729 0.88 23.05 25.76
N ALA A 730 1.67 24.08 25.91
CA ALA A 730 2.01 25.01 24.84
C ALA A 730 3.54 25.26 24.78
N GLY A 731 4.07 25.46 23.60
CA GLY A 731 5.48 25.88 23.36
C GLY A 731 6.54 24.86 23.74
N THR A 732 6.21 23.59 23.87
CA THR A 732 7.15 22.54 24.24
C THR A 732 8.03 22.12 23.08
N MET A 733 9.34 22.06 23.30
CA MET A 733 10.31 21.48 22.37
C MET A 733 11.08 20.35 23.07
N LEU A 734 10.78 19.11 22.70
CA LEU A 734 11.50 17.93 23.20
C LEU A 734 12.28 17.27 22.07
N LYS A 735 13.58 17.08 22.29
CA LYS A 735 14.52 16.49 21.33
C LYS A 735 15.26 15.33 22.00
N THR A 736 15.28 14.16 21.36
CA THR A 736 15.88 12.93 21.88
C THR A 736 16.82 12.32 20.86
N GLU A 737 17.97 11.85 21.33
CA GLU A 737 18.97 11.16 20.51
C GLU A 737 18.52 9.72 20.18
N THR A 738 18.70 9.33 18.93
CA THR A 738 18.53 7.96 18.45
C THR A 738 19.75 7.56 17.64
N PRO A 739 20.78 7.03 18.29
CA PRO A 739 22.06 6.77 17.64
C PRO A 739 21.94 5.85 16.42
N ASP A 740 22.80 6.12 15.42
CA ASP A 740 22.94 5.33 14.18
C ASP A 740 21.68 5.25 13.31
N LYS A 741 20.74 6.20 13.47
CA LYS A 741 19.56 6.33 12.60
C LYS A 741 19.79 7.40 11.54
N ALA A 742 19.64 7.01 10.28
CA ALA A 742 19.84 7.90 9.14
C ALA A 742 18.77 9.00 9.05
N ASN A 743 17.58 8.79 9.61
CA ASN A 743 16.50 9.75 9.61
C ASN A 743 16.05 10.14 11.02
N ALA A 744 15.68 11.40 11.15
CA ALA A 744 14.96 11.92 12.30
C ALA A 744 13.46 12.04 12.03
N GLN A 745 12.67 11.93 13.07
CA GLN A 745 11.21 12.10 13.05
C GLN A 745 10.81 13.37 13.80
N LEU A 746 9.98 14.18 13.18
CA LEU A 746 9.28 15.29 13.80
C LEU A 746 7.79 14.98 13.95
N PHE A 747 7.25 15.26 15.14
CA PHE A 747 5.82 15.49 15.38
C PHE A 747 5.61 16.88 15.91
N VAL A 748 4.67 17.61 15.30
CA VAL A 748 4.08 18.82 15.87
C VAL A 748 2.68 18.44 16.30
N ILE A 749 2.36 18.47 17.59
CA ILE A 749 1.07 18.00 18.11
C ILE A 749 0.51 19.02 19.10
N ASN A 750 -0.70 19.47 18.82
CA ASN A 750 -1.43 20.38 19.73
C ASN A 750 -2.87 19.87 19.95
N PRO A 751 -3.42 20.01 21.16
CA PRO A 751 -4.84 19.84 21.39
C PRO A 751 -5.64 20.81 20.52
N LEU A 752 -6.77 20.32 20.01
CA LEU A 752 -7.69 21.10 19.17
C LEU A 752 -9.12 20.90 19.70
N ASN A 753 -9.69 21.96 20.27
CA ASN A 753 -11.05 21.91 20.80
C ASN A 753 -12.07 22.17 19.69
N MET A 754 -12.54 21.09 19.09
CA MET A 754 -13.53 21.12 18.00
C MET A 754 -14.11 19.72 17.78
N THR A 755 -15.38 19.66 17.43
CA THR A 755 -16.02 18.46 16.89
C THR A 755 -16.13 18.53 15.36
N ARG A 756 -16.45 17.42 14.74
CA ARG A 756 -16.75 17.41 13.30
C ARG A 756 -18.13 18.03 12.96
N GLN A 757 -18.94 18.36 13.96
CA GLN A 757 -20.24 19.02 13.82
C GLN A 757 -20.14 20.55 13.93
N ASP A 758 -19.00 21.09 14.36
CA ASP A 758 -18.83 22.54 14.50
C ASP A 758 -18.87 23.24 13.14
N ASP A 759 -19.44 24.44 13.15
CA ASP A 759 -19.61 25.23 11.92
C ASP A 759 -18.30 25.52 11.19
N ASP A 760 -17.21 25.69 11.92
CA ASP A 760 -15.88 25.99 11.37
C ASP A 760 -15.14 24.72 10.88
N TYR A 761 -15.66 23.51 11.16
CA TYR A 761 -14.96 22.27 10.84
C TYR A 761 -14.62 22.14 9.33
N VAL A 762 -15.60 22.38 8.45
CA VAL A 762 -15.40 22.23 7.00
C VAL A 762 -14.38 23.24 6.48
N ALA A 763 -14.44 24.48 6.97
CA ALA A 763 -13.48 25.53 6.60
C ALA A 763 -12.07 25.18 7.11
N LEU A 764 -11.95 24.65 8.34
CA LEU A 764 -10.67 24.20 8.88
C LEU A 764 -10.10 22.98 8.14
N GLN A 765 -10.96 22.06 7.71
CA GLN A 765 -10.56 20.93 6.87
C GLN A 765 -9.94 21.39 5.54
N ILE A 766 -10.55 22.38 4.90
CA ILE A 766 -10.02 23.00 3.67
C ILE A 766 -8.71 23.73 3.96
N ALA A 767 -8.65 24.53 5.02
CA ALA A 767 -7.43 25.22 5.45
C ALA A 767 -6.27 24.25 5.67
N ASN A 768 -6.52 23.16 6.41
CA ASN A 768 -5.52 22.12 6.65
C ASN A 768 -5.12 21.37 5.35
N THR A 769 -6.07 21.15 4.44
CA THR A 769 -5.77 20.52 3.14
C THR A 769 -4.80 21.38 2.34
N ILE A 770 -5.01 22.70 2.30
CA ILE A 770 -4.11 23.62 1.62
C ILE A 770 -2.77 23.71 2.35
N PHE A 771 -2.79 23.78 3.68
CA PHE A 771 -1.59 23.96 4.49
C PHE A 771 -0.68 22.73 4.46
N GLY A 772 -1.22 21.53 4.70
CA GLY A 772 -0.41 20.33 4.90
C GLY A 772 -1.06 19.01 4.46
N GLY A 773 -2.22 19.04 3.82
CA GLY A 773 -2.96 17.82 3.48
C GLY A 773 -2.33 16.97 2.36
N ASP A 774 -1.28 17.43 1.74
CA ASP A 774 -0.61 16.74 0.64
C ASP A 774 0.89 17.03 0.60
N PRO A 775 1.75 16.01 0.43
CA PRO A 775 3.20 16.20 0.50
C PRO A 775 3.82 16.93 -0.69
N PHE A 776 3.10 17.19 -1.77
CA PHE A 776 3.64 17.86 -2.96
C PHE A 776 3.09 19.27 -3.16
N THR A 777 1.80 19.47 -2.97
CA THR A 777 1.10 20.69 -3.37
C THR A 777 0.55 21.52 -2.22
N SER A 778 0.58 20.98 -0.99
CA SER A 778 0.30 21.79 0.21
C SER A 778 1.45 22.77 0.47
N ARG A 779 1.18 23.80 1.24
CA ARG A 779 2.18 24.83 1.57
C ARG A 779 3.45 24.24 2.16
N ILE A 780 3.33 23.42 3.21
CA ILE A 780 4.49 22.77 3.82
C ILE A 780 5.10 21.70 2.91
N GLY A 781 4.29 20.99 2.12
CA GLY A 781 4.77 20.03 1.13
C GLY A 781 5.61 20.69 0.04
N ALA A 782 5.06 21.70 -0.60
CA ALA A 782 5.74 22.47 -1.64
C ALA A 782 7.03 23.13 -1.12
N ARG A 783 7.03 23.63 0.12
CA ARG A 783 8.19 24.29 0.71
C ARG A 783 9.26 23.29 1.15
N ILE A 784 8.90 22.32 1.97
CA ILE A 784 9.86 21.45 2.67
C ILE A 784 10.33 20.30 1.79
N ARG A 785 9.41 19.70 1.02
CA ARG A 785 9.73 18.55 0.18
C ARG A 785 10.16 18.98 -1.23
N VAL A 786 9.31 19.77 -1.91
CA VAL A 786 9.52 20.05 -3.35
C VAL A 786 10.60 21.09 -3.57
N LYS A 787 10.58 22.20 -2.82
CA LYS A 787 11.52 23.30 -3.03
C LYS A 787 12.87 23.03 -2.37
N GLU A 788 12.87 22.63 -1.11
CA GLU A 788 14.09 22.51 -0.31
C GLU A 788 14.65 21.07 -0.30
N GLY A 789 13.82 20.05 -0.58
CA GLY A 789 14.26 18.66 -0.55
C GLY A 789 14.63 18.14 0.85
N TYR A 790 14.24 18.83 1.92
CA TYR A 790 14.63 18.47 3.28
C TYR A 790 13.95 17.19 3.80
N SER A 791 12.77 16.85 3.27
CA SER A 791 11.94 15.76 3.78
C SER A 791 11.34 14.93 2.66
N TYR A 792 11.41 13.61 2.79
CA TYR A 792 10.65 12.70 1.90
C TYR A 792 9.15 12.71 2.20
N SER A 793 8.77 12.84 3.46
CA SER A 793 7.37 12.82 3.89
C SER A 793 7.10 13.94 4.88
N VAL A 794 6.27 14.89 4.47
CA VAL A 794 5.81 15.99 5.30
C VAL A 794 4.31 16.18 5.09
N GLY A 795 3.59 16.46 6.16
CA GLY A 795 2.14 16.71 6.07
C GLY A 795 1.56 17.18 7.39
N ALA A 796 0.32 17.67 7.33
CA ALA A 796 -0.45 18.05 8.51
C ALA A 796 -1.87 17.48 8.42
N GLY A 797 -2.48 17.22 9.57
CA GLY A 797 -3.81 16.66 9.69
C GLY A 797 -4.49 17.00 11.01
N MET A 798 -5.72 16.58 11.11
CA MET A 798 -6.54 16.72 12.32
C MET A 798 -7.20 15.38 12.64
N GLN A 799 -7.26 15.05 13.90
CA GLN A 799 -8.03 13.92 14.41
C GLN A 799 -9.12 14.46 15.32
N LEU A 800 -10.35 14.50 14.81
CA LEU A 800 -11.53 15.03 15.47
C LEU A 800 -12.64 13.98 15.50
N ASP A 801 -13.33 13.93 16.62
CA ASP A 801 -14.52 13.08 16.81
C ASP A 801 -15.80 13.82 16.36
N MET A 802 -16.91 13.09 16.18
CA MET A 802 -18.20 13.68 15.84
C MET A 802 -18.82 14.45 17.02
N VAL A 803 -18.61 14.00 18.24
CA VAL A 803 -19.30 14.49 19.43
C VAL A 803 -18.35 14.81 20.58
N ASP A 804 -17.11 14.27 20.59
CA ASP A 804 -16.10 14.61 21.58
C ASP A 804 -15.40 15.92 21.16
N PRO A 805 -15.50 16.98 21.98
CA PRO A 805 -14.97 18.29 21.60
C PRO A 805 -13.44 18.38 21.65
N GLN A 806 -12.77 17.37 22.13
CA GLN A 806 -11.32 17.36 22.24
C GLN A 806 -10.68 16.41 21.21
N GLY A 807 -9.89 16.99 20.32
CA GLY A 807 -9.08 16.29 19.33
C GLY A 807 -7.66 16.82 19.27
N ILE A 808 -6.97 16.52 18.20
CA ILE A 808 -5.60 16.99 17.94
C ILE A 808 -5.46 17.58 16.53
N PHE A 809 -4.67 18.63 16.44
CA PHE A 809 -3.97 19.01 15.21
C PHE A 809 -2.57 18.40 15.25
N TYR A 810 -2.10 17.88 14.13
CA TYR A 810 -0.75 17.34 14.02
C TYR A 810 -0.09 17.73 12.71
N ALA A 811 1.24 17.93 12.75
CA ALA A 811 2.08 17.86 11.57
C ALA A 811 3.23 16.89 11.80
N ILE A 812 3.67 16.27 10.70
CA ILE A 812 4.75 15.27 10.72
C ILE A 812 5.78 15.58 9.64
N ALA A 813 7.03 15.27 9.91
CA ALA A 813 8.08 15.25 8.90
C ALA A 813 9.12 14.17 9.21
N ILE A 814 9.68 13.58 8.15
CA ILE A 814 10.83 12.67 8.23
C ILE A 814 11.95 13.30 7.41
N ALA A 815 13.07 13.58 8.03
CA ALA A 815 14.22 14.23 7.37
C ALA A 815 15.53 13.69 7.92
N ALA A 816 16.61 13.92 7.20
CA ALA A 816 17.95 13.70 7.76
C ALA A 816 18.15 14.57 9.01
N PRO A 817 18.83 14.08 10.06
CA PRO A 817 18.99 14.80 11.32
C PRO A 817 19.54 16.22 11.16
N GLU A 818 20.47 16.43 10.21
CA GLU A 818 21.05 17.74 9.89
C GLU A 818 20.04 18.75 9.30
N ASN A 819 18.98 18.27 8.67
CA ASN A 819 17.95 19.12 8.06
C ASN A 819 16.79 19.43 9.02
N MET A 820 16.72 18.79 10.17
CA MET A 820 15.54 18.85 11.03
C MET A 820 15.23 20.26 11.55
N ASP A 821 16.25 21.02 11.94
CA ASP A 821 16.06 22.39 12.40
C ASP A 821 15.62 23.33 11.26
N ALA A 822 16.07 23.06 10.01
CA ALA A 822 15.60 23.76 8.81
C ALA A 822 14.14 23.41 8.48
N VAL A 823 13.75 22.15 8.65
CA VAL A 823 12.34 21.69 8.51
C VAL A 823 11.43 22.44 9.49
N ILE A 824 11.82 22.52 10.76
CA ILE A 824 11.04 23.23 11.80
C ILE A 824 10.94 24.72 11.46
N THR A 825 12.03 25.33 10.98
CA THR A 825 12.05 26.73 10.57
C THR A 825 11.11 26.96 9.38
N ALA A 826 11.22 26.14 8.34
CA ALA A 826 10.35 26.23 7.17
C ALA A 826 8.86 26.01 7.51
N TYR A 827 8.56 25.09 8.43
CA TYR A 827 7.20 24.90 8.95
C TYR A 827 6.66 26.19 9.61
N LYS A 828 7.42 26.81 10.50
CA LYS A 828 7.05 28.07 11.17
C LYS A 828 6.87 29.21 10.18
N GLU A 829 7.75 29.33 9.20
CA GLU A 829 7.64 30.35 8.14
C GLU A 829 6.34 30.17 7.32
N GLU A 830 5.98 28.93 6.96
CA GLU A 830 4.74 28.70 6.21
C GLU A 830 3.49 28.97 7.04
N VAL A 831 3.48 28.67 8.35
CA VAL A 831 2.40 29.09 9.26
C VAL A 831 2.29 30.62 9.25
N ALA A 832 3.42 31.33 9.45
CA ALA A 832 3.43 32.80 9.50
C ALA A 832 2.94 33.43 8.16
N LYS A 833 3.31 32.84 7.02
CA LYS A 833 2.82 33.29 5.71
C LYS A 833 1.31 33.13 5.56
N VAL A 834 0.76 31.98 5.98
CA VAL A 834 -0.70 31.81 5.92
C VAL A 834 -1.41 32.79 6.85
N VAL A 835 -0.86 33.08 8.01
CA VAL A 835 -1.41 34.10 8.91
C VAL A 835 -1.37 35.51 8.29
N ALA A 836 -0.26 35.88 7.66
CA ALA A 836 -0.06 37.22 7.07
C ALA A 836 -0.77 37.39 5.74
N ASP A 837 -0.59 36.45 4.82
CA ASP A 837 -0.98 36.59 3.40
C ASP A 837 -2.28 35.85 3.07
N GLY A 838 -2.70 34.88 3.90
CA GLY A 838 -3.85 34.04 3.66
C GLY A 838 -3.63 33.00 2.57
N PHE A 839 -4.73 32.50 2.04
CA PHE A 839 -4.78 31.54 0.94
C PHE A 839 -5.13 32.22 -0.39
N THR A 840 -4.71 31.63 -1.50
CA THR A 840 -5.07 32.09 -2.84
C THR A 840 -6.41 31.48 -3.31
N ASP A 841 -7.04 32.11 -4.31
CA ASP A 841 -8.29 31.57 -4.87
C ASP A 841 -8.05 30.22 -5.56
N GLU A 842 -6.90 30.03 -6.20
CA GLU A 842 -6.50 28.77 -6.83
C GLU A 842 -6.31 27.63 -5.81
N GLU A 843 -5.68 27.92 -4.67
CA GLU A 843 -5.53 26.95 -3.59
C GLU A 843 -6.89 26.54 -3.03
N LEU A 844 -7.78 27.51 -2.81
CA LEU A 844 -9.13 27.25 -2.34
C LEU A 844 -9.90 26.38 -3.33
N GLU A 845 -9.93 26.77 -4.61
CA GLU A 845 -10.65 26.00 -5.64
C GLU A 845 -10.16 24.56 -5.72
N ARG A 846 -8.86 24.35 -5.76
CA ARG A 846 -8.24 23.02 -5.77
C ARG A 846 -8.63 22.18 -4.55
N ALA A 847 -8.57 22.77 -3.35
CA ALA A 847 -8.90 22.08 -2.11
C ALA A 847 -10.40 21.73 -2.02
N VAL A 848 -11.26 22.64 -2.46
CA VAL A 848 -12.72 22.41 -2.52
C VAL A 848 -13.06 21.26 -3.48
N GLN A 849 -12.52 21.28 -4.68
CA GLN A 849 -12.72 20.19 -5.66
C GLN A 849 -12.20 18.86 -5.13
N GLY A 850 -11.00 18.86 -4.55
CA GLY A 850 -10.41 17.66 -3.92
C GLY A 850 -11.28 17.13 -2.76
N PHE A 851 -11.81 18.00 -1.92
CA PHE A 851 -12.71 17.63 -0.83
C PHE A 851 -13.99 16.95 -1.37
N ILE A 852 -14.65 17.55 -2.35
CA ILE A 852 -15.87 17.01 -2.95
C ILE A 852 -15.59 15.65 -3.58
N ALA A 853 -14.52 15.53 -4.34
CA ALA A 853 -14.14 14.27 -4.97
C ALA A 853 -13.78 13.19 -3.95
N ASN A 854 -13.07 13.54 -2.86
CA ASN A 854 -12.77 12.62 -1.77
C ASN A 854 -14.03 12.12 -1.06
N ARG A 855 -15.00 13.01 -0.82
CA ARG A 855 -16.29 12.63 -0.23
C ARG A 855 -17.07 11.67 -1.12
N LYS A 856 -17.10 11.91 -2.42
CA LYS A 856 -17.74 11.00 -3.37
C LYS A 856 -17.04 9.64 -3.39
N ARG A 857 -15.71 9.61 -3.38
CA ARG A 857 -14.96 8.35 -3.31
C ARG A 857 -15.19 7.56 -2.03
N ALA A 858 -15.46 8.21 -0.91
CA ALA A 858 -15.83 7.50 0.32
C ALA A 858 -17.05 6.59 0.13
N TRP A 859 -17.98 6.98 -0.73
CA TRP A 859 -19.16 6.18 -1.10
C TRP A 859 -18.89 5.12 -2.19
N ALA A 860 -17.67 5.01 -2.68
CA ALA A 860 -17.28 4.07 -3.72
C ALA A 860 -16.83 2.69 -3.21
N SER A 861 -16.63 2.54 -1.91
CA SER A 861 -16.21 1.30 -1.26
C SER A 861 -17.31 0.79 -0.33
N ASP A 862 -17.71 -0.45 -0.49
CA ASP A 862 -18.78 -1.04 0.34
C ASP A 862 -18.42 -1.12 1.81
N LYS A 863 -17.15 -1.38 2.13
CA LYS A 863 -16.65 -1.26 3.50
C LYS A 863 -16.74 0.16 4.05
N ALA A 864 -16.43 1.16 3.21
CA ALA A 864 -16.55 2.56 3.61
C ALA A 864 -18.03 2.96 3.80
N ILE A 865 -18.91 2.52 2.91
CA ILE A 865 -20.37 2.72 3.04
C ILE A 865 -20.85 2.08 4.34
N ALA A 866 -20.51 0.83 4.59
CA ALA A 866 -20.87 0.13 5.83
C ALA A 866 -20.36 0.88 7.07
N GLY A 867 -19.11 1.33 7.05
CA GLY A 867 -18.50 2.11 8.13
C GLY A 867 -19.21 3.46 8.35
N VAL A 868 -19.48 4.21 7.29
CA VAL A 868 -20.16 5.53 7.39
C VAL A 868 -21.58 5.38 7.91
N ILE A 869 -22.35 4.41 7.44
CA ILE A 869 -23.72 4.15 7.93
C ILE A 869 -23.66 3.73 9.40
N ASN A 870 -22.69 2.91 9.76
CA ASN A 870 -22.54 2.44 11.13
C ASN A 870 -22.15 3.58 12.10
N ASP A 871 -21.19 4.43 11.69
CA ASP A 871 -20.77 5.62 12.43
C ASP A 871 -21.92 6.64 12.57
N ALA A 872 -22.65 6.89 11.49
CA ALA A 872 -23.84 7.75 11.51
C ALA A 872 -24.93 7.20 12.45
N SER A 873 -25.17 5.88 12.41
CA SER A 873 -26.13 5.20 13.30
C SER A 873 -25.70 5.31 14.78
N PHE A 874 -24.41 5.17 15.07
CA PHE A 874 -23.83 5.27 16.41
C PHE A 874 -23.88 6.71 16.95
N THR A 875 -23.46 7.68 16.14
CA THR A 875 -23.40 9.10 16.55
C THR A 875 -24.76 9.81 16.48
N GLY A 876 -25.79 9.16 15.92
CA GLY A 876 -27.09 9.77 15.67
C GLY A 876 -27.07 10.82 14.55
N THR A 877 -26.06 10.81 13.69
CA THR A 877 -25.89 11.76 12.58
C THR A 877 -26.69 11.28 11.36
N ASP A 878 -27.44 12.19 10.72
CA ASP A 878 -28.09 11.88 9.44
C ASP A 878 -27.05 11.83 8.32
N LEU A 879 -27.25 10.96 7.34
CA LEU A 879 -26.36 10.86 6.17
C LEU A 879 -26.36 12.16 5.33
N ASP A 880 -27.40 12.99 5.41
CA ASP A 880 -27.44 14.32 4.77
C ASP A 880 -26.33 15.25 5.29
N TYR A 881 -25.76 14.98 6.46
CA TYR A 881 -24.59 15.69 6.96
C TYR A 881 -23.45 15.74 5.94
N TYR A 882 -23.24 14.65 5.20
CA TYR A 882 -22.17 14.60 4.19
C TYR A 882 -22.46 15.47 2.98
N ASP A 883 -23.72 15.51 2.53
CA ASP A 883 -24.14 16.40 1.45
C ASP A 883 -24.16 17.86 1.90
N ALA A 884 -24.55 18.14 3.15
CA ALA A 884 -24.46 19.46 3.75
C ALA A 884 -23.01 19.98 3.79
N GLN A 885 -22.03 19.12 4.10
CA GLN A 885 -20.63 19.50 4.03
C GLN A 885 -20.19 19.83 2.59
N ILE A 886 -20.66 19.05 1.60
CA ILE A 886 -20.40 19.35 0.18
C ILE A 886 -21.05 20.67 -0.24
N ALA A 887 -22.26 20.97 0.27
CA ALA A 887 -22.90 22.25 0.03
C ALA A 887 -22.12 23.41 0.69
N LYS A 888 -21.74 23.25 1.94
CA LYS A 888 -20.98 24.25 2.72
C LYS A 888 -19.63 24.57 2.06
N VAL A 889 -18.87 23.55 1.67
CA VAL A 889 -17.54 23.74 1.07
C VAL A 889 -17.58 24.58 -0.22
N LYS A 890 -18.67 24.48 -1.00
CA LYS A 890 -18.84 25.26 -2.24
C LYS A 890 -19.07 26.76 -2.00
N THR A 891 -19.46 27.15 -0.79
CA THR A 891 -19.74 28.55 -0.42
C THR A 891 -18.61 29.22 0.34
N LEU A 892 -17.55 28.46 0.67
CA LEU A 892 -16.41 28.97 1.42
C LEU A 892 -15.65 30.04 0.64
N THR A 893 -15.27 31.09 1.34
CA THR A 893 -14.39 32.15 0.84
C THR A 893 -12.99 31.98 1.42
N LYS A 894 -11.98 32.46 0.73
CA LYS A 894 -10.59 32.39 1.23
C LYS A 894 -10.42 33.15 2.55
N GLN A 895 -11.19 34.24 2.76
CA GLN A 895 -11.20 35.01 4.01
C GLN A 895 -11.72 34.17 5.18
N GLU A 896 -12.79 33.42 4.96
CA GLU A 896 -13.33 32.49 5.95
C GLU A 896 -12.35 31.37 6.28
N VAL A 897 -11.75 30.76 5.26
CA VAL A 897 -10.74 29.69 5.42
C VAL A 897 -9.51 30.21 6.16
N GLN A 898 -9.04 31.44 5.82
CA GLN A 898 -7.93 32.08 6.55
C GLN A 898 -8.32 32.40 7.99
N ARG A 899 -9.49 32.98 8.23
CA ARG A 899 -9.97 33.27 9.58
C ARG A 899 -9.94 32.04 10.47
N VAL A 900 -10.47 30.94 9.95
CA VAL A 900 -10.54 29.67 10.68
C VAL A 900 -9.13 29.09 10.89
N PHE A 901 -8.24 29.14 9.89
CA PHE A 901 -6.86 28.73 10.07
C PHE A 901 -6.15 29.53 11.17
N VAL A 902 -6.25 30.85 11.14
CA VAL A 902 -5.64 31.75 12.14
C VAL A 902 -6.20 31.47 13.53
N GLN A 903 -7.52 31.30 13.65
CA GLN A 903 -8.19 31.05 14.91
C GLN A 903 -7.75 29.74 15.56
N TYR A 904 -7.66 28.66 14.81
CA TYR A 904 -7.49 27.32 15.35
C TYR A 904 -6.06 26.77 15.20
N ILE A 905 -5.27 27.24 14.23
CA ILE A 905 -3.92 26.74 13.97
C ILE A 905 -2.87 27.87 14.01
N GLY A 906 -3.11 28.97 13.30
CA GLY A 906 -2.10 30.01 13.07
C GLY A 906 -1.59 30.68 14.35
N ASN A 907 -2.41 30.74 15.40
CA ASN A 907 -2.06 31.32 16.71
C ASN A 907 -1.65 30.27 17.77
N MET A 908 -1.49 29.00 17.37
CA MET A 908 -1.04 27.97 18.29
C MET A 908 0.41 28.20 18.71
N ASP A 909 0.68 28.01 19.98
CA ASP A 909 2.03 27.81 20.48
C ASP A 909 2.37 26.31 20.34
N PHE A 910 3.07 25.97 19.25
CA PHE A 910 3.24 24.58 18.84
C PHE A 910 4.16 23.78 19.75
N ASN A 911 3.78 22.53 19.99
CA ASN A 911 4.61 21.55 20.66
C ASN A 911 5.34 20.68 19.63
N TYR A 912 6.66 20.59 19.74
CA TYR A 912 7.54 19.85 18.84
C TYR A 912 8.17 18.66 19.57
N PHE A 913 8.06 17.48 18.99
CA PHE A 913 8.64 16.25 19.51
C PHE A 913 9.53 15.64 18.44
N VAL A 914 10.81 15.59 18.71
CA VAL A 914 11.83 15.25 17.71
C VAL A 914 12.72 14.12 18.21
N ALA A 915 12.94 13.11 17.38
CA ALA A 915 13.90 12.04 17.68
C ALA A 915 14.81 11.79 16.47
N GLY A 916 16.11 11.67 16.65
CA GLY A 916 17.09 11.50 15.59
C GLY A 916 18.52 11.43 16.10
N ASP A 917 19.50 11.10 15.26
CA ASP A 917 20.94 11.07 15.58
C ASP A 917 21.58 12.45 15.36
N PHE A 918 21.39 13.35 16.31
CA PHE A 918 21.92 14.71 16.23
C PHE A 918 23.37 14.83 16.71
N ALA A 919 23.86 13.86 17.49
CA ALA A 919 25.25 13.81 17.93
C ALA A 919 26.20 13.58 16.74
N LYS A 920 25.80 12.74 15.78
CA LYS A 920 26.55 12.50 14.54
C LYS A 920 26.67 13.75 13.66
N VAL A 921 25.64 14.58 13.61
CA VAL A 921 25.66 15.87 12.90
C VAL A 921 26.71 16.79 13.47
N LYS A 922 26.79 16.93 14.80
CA LYS A 922 27.78 17.74 15.48
C LYS A 922 29.21 17.25 15.27
N ALA A 923 29.42 15.94 15.22
CA ALA A 923 30.73 15.33 14.98
C ALA A 923 31.22 15.58 13.54
N ASN A 924 30.33 15.61 12.56
CA ASN A 924 30.67 15.86 11.16
C ASN A 924 30.84 17.37 10.83
N SER A 925 30.44 18.27 11.74
CA SER A 925 30.50 19.72 11.56
C SER A 925 31.74 20.33 12.18
N ASN A 926 32.54 19.58 12.94
CA ASN A 926 33.85 19.92 13.53
C ASN A 926 34.98 19.23 12.75
#